data_be47a8ea83dd183a05461149289d76b8
#
_entry.id   be47a8ea83dd183a05461149289d76b8
#
_cell.length_a   1.000
_cell.length_b   1.000
_cell.length_c   1.000
_cell.angle_alpha   90.00
_cell.angle_beta   90.00
_cell.angle_gamma   90.00
#
_symmetry.space_group_name_H-M   'P 1'
#
loop_
_entity.id
_entity.type
_entity.pdbx_description
1 polymer ?
#
loop_
_entity_poly.entity_id
_entity_poly.type
_entity_poly.pdbx_seq_one_letter_code
_entity_poly.pdbx_strand_id
1 'polypeptide(L)'
;MKMQKCSICKKNLAVIYTTKTVDGKSELFGLCLDCAKKMGLPVMDQLMKQTGMSPDEIENLSEQMNQMFQSMDMEELENNEMFMKMMSMGTGNKDFEDDVSLGDGLEENGPSESGGEKIGQKSSQKAKRKAKGKKNLDTYGSNLTMEAKDGRIDRIIGRNLEMDRVVQILNRRNKNNPVLIGESGVGKTAIAEGLAVRINERQVPAKLFDTEIYLLDMTAIVAGTQFRGQFESRMKAIIKEAEDLGNVVLVIDELHNIMGAGEVHGGVMNAANILKPALARGGIQIVGATTLDEYRKHIEKDAALERRFQPVLVEEPTVEDSVEILMGIKSYYEDYHKVIISEEIVRKAVSLSERYITDRYLPDKAIDVLDEAGSRANLKNKGIVELQHLNNVLSGLHEKMEDAAVTKDYEKAAELKAEECKLEEKIKTMEEETSDVEITIDDIGYVIEAWTKIPVRSVTENEAEKLMLLEERLHKRVVGQNDAVESVSRAIRRNRLGFKKRKKPSSFIFVGPTGVGKTELVKSLSSELFGSEEALIRLDMSEYMEKHTVSKLIGAPPGYVGYDQGGQLTERIRRKPYSVILLDEIEKAHGDVFNMLLQILEDGRLTDSQGRTVNFENTVIIMTSNAGTGLKSAGIGFEKRGDRAEEEKVNEALRKIFRPEFLNRIDEIIVFSKLTEQELKKILELMLSEVEMEIREKGIELEVSQSVRDSLIEKGYNDKYGARPLRRAVQKYIEDELAENYLRGKLEKRPRLLMDMKDGLPWIVE
;
A
#
# COMPACT_ATOMS: atom_id res chain seq x y z
N MET A 1 21.69 32.45 -23.74
CA MET A 1 22.48 33.75 -23.81
C MET A 1 23.84 33.48 -23.20
N LYS A 2 24.94 33.86 -23.88
CA LYS A 2 26.28 33.73 -23.26
C LYS A 2 26.41 34.72 -22.11
N MET A 3 26.84 34.25 -20.96
CA MET A 3 27.12 35.11 -19.81
C MET A 3 28.21 36.14 -20.16
N GLN A 4 27.94 37.38 -19.86
CA GLN A 4 28.89 38.48 -20.15
C GLN A 4 29.14 39.30 -18.89
N LYS A 5 30.37 39.78 -18.74
CA LYS A 5 30.74 40.73 -17.71
C LYS A 5 30.14 42.10 -18.00
N CYS A 6 29.83 42.86 -16.95
CA CYS A 6 29.32 44.20 -17.08
C CYS A 6 30.21 45.08 -17.98
N SER A 7 29.62 45.71 -18.95
CA SER A 7 30.32 46.50 -19.97
C SER A 7 31.04 47.75 -19.37
N ILE A 8 30.59 48.22 -18.19
CA ILE A 8 31.17 49.39 -17.50
C ILE A 8 32.27 48.97 -16.52
N CYS A 9 31.94 48.17 -15.50
CA CYS A 9 32.93 47.87 -14.44
C CYS A 9 33.84 46.70 -14.80
N LYS A 10 33.44 45.81 -15.74
CA LYS A 10 34.15 44.59 -16.18
C LYS A 10 34.47 43.59 -15.05
N LYS A 11 33.92 43.83 -13.84
CA LYS A 11 34.15 42.99 -12.64
C LYS A 11 32.97 42.10 -12.32
N ASN A 12 31.77 42.62 -12.36
CA ASN A 12 30.52 41.94 -11.95
C ASN A 12 29.79 41.38 -13.17
N LEU A 13 28.89 40.40 -12.91
CA LEU A 13 28.04 39.82 -13.94
C LEU A 13 27.04 40.83 -14.50
N ALA A 14 26.81 40.84 -15.82
CA ALA A 14 25.78 41.66 -16.44
C ALA A 14 24.42 41.01 -16.22
N VAL A 15 23.53 41.68 -15.50
CA VAL A 15 22.17 41.23 -15.14
C VAL A 15 21.11 41.94 -16.01
N ILE A 16 21.44 43.13 -16.51
CA ILE A 16 20.54 43.97 -17.28
C ILE A 16 21.16 44.22 -18.65
N TYR A 17 20.38 43.98 -19.70
CA TYR A 17 20.82 44.20 -21.08
C TYR A 17 20.00 45.33 -21.69
N THR A 18 20.67 46.33 -22.25
CA THR A 18 20.08 47.45 -22.97
C THR A 18 20.74 47.57 -24.32
N THR A 19 20.03 48.05 -25.31
CA THR A 19 20.58 48.34 -26.62
C THR A 19 21.02 49.81 -26.70
N LYS A 20 22.27 50.03 -27.10
CA LYS A 20 22.81 51.39 -27.37
C LYS A 20 23.13 51.46 -28.85
N THR A 21 22.61 52.50 -29.50
CA THR A 21 22.92 52.77 -30.91
C THR A 21 24.16 53.66 -30.96
N VAL A 22 25.25 53.12 -31.49
CA VAL A 22 26.51 53.88 -31.75
C VAL A 22 26.77 53.74 -33.23
N ASP A 23 26.92 54.83 -33.96
CA ASP A 23 27.20 54.90 -35.39
C ASP A 23 26.18 54.08 -36.28
N GLY A 24 24.90 54.07 -35.90
CA GLY A 24 23.86 53.44 -36.70
C GLY A 24 23.78 51.92 -36.56
N LYS A 25 24.57 51.29 -35.64
CA LYS A 25 24.48 49.88 -35.30
C LYS A 25 24.03 49.72 -33.85
N SER A 26 23.04 48.86 -33.60
CA SER A 26 22.56 48.53 -32.25
C SER A 26 23.47 47.47 -31.63
N GLU A 27 24.20 47.84 -30.62
CA GLU A 27 25.03 46.91 -29.81
C GLU A 27 24.34 46.63 -28.47
N LEU A 28 24.38 45.35 -28.07
CA LEU A 28 23.86 44.92 -26.78
C LEU A 28 24.83 45.28 -25.64
N PHE A 29 24.36 46.09 -24.71
CA PHE A 29 25.17 46.65 -23.62
C PHE A 29 24.70 46.05 -22.28
N GLY A 30 25.52 45.18 -21.68
CA GLY A 30 25.19 44.48 -20.44
C GLY A 30 25.68 45.27 -19.20
N LEU A 31 24.82 45.44 -18.22
CA LEU A 31 25.11 46.19 -16.98
C LEU A 31 24.88 45.33 -15.76
N CYS A 32 25.75 45.45 -14.73
CA CYS A 32 25.45 44.94 -13.41
C CYS A 32 24.53 45.93 -12.68
N LEU A 33 23.85 45.49 -11.60
CA LEU A 33 22.90 46.29 -10.83
C LEU A 33 23.52 47.57 -10.29
N ASP A 34 24.77 47.55 -9.76
CA ASP A 34 25.47 48.71 -9.25
C ASP A 34 25.75 49.77 -10.33
N CYS A 35 26.12 49.31 -11.51
CA CYS A 35 26.40 50.23 -12.63
C CYS A 35 25.10 50.83 -13.22
N ALA A 36 24.02 50.04 -13.25
CA ALA A 36 22.72 50.53 -13.67
C ALA A 36 22.13 51.55 -12.69
N LYS A 37 22.33 51.37 -11.37
CA LYS A 37 21.95 52.32 -10.31
C LYS A 37 22.73 53.63 -10.44
N LYS A 38 24.05 53.56 -10.71
CA LYS A 38 24.88 54.75 -10.94
C LYS A 38 24.53 55.53 -12.20
N MET A 39 23.95 54.89 -13.18
CA MET A 39 23.46 55.52 -14.43
C MET A 39 22.04 56.10 -14.32
N GLY A 40 21.39 56.00 -13.14
CA GLY A 40 20.06 56.56 -12.92
C GLY A 40 18.94 55.81 -13.60
N LEU A 41 19.16 54.53 -13.97
CA LEU A 41 18.11 53.71 -14.57
C LEU A 41 17.13 53.26 -13.47
N PRO A 42 15.80 53.36 -13.65
CA PRO A 42 14.81 53.05 -12.62
C PRO A 42 14.57 51.51 -12.49
N VAL A 43 15.70 50.77 -12.43
CA VAL A 43 15.72 49.31 -12.47
C VAL A 43 15.32 48.71 -11.13
N MET A 44 15.67 49.38 -10.02
CA MET A 44 15.29 48.92 -8.67
C MET A 44 13.77 48.98 -8.49
N ASP A 45 13.11 50.03 -8.97
CA ASP A 45 11.65 50.16 -8.89
C ASP A 45 10.93 49.12 -9.76
N GLN A 46 11.53 48.73 -10.89
CA GLN A 46 11.01 47.69 -11.76
C GLN A 46 11.19 46.27 -11.16
N LEU A 47 12.37 46.00 -10.57
CA LEU A 47 12.64 44.74 -9.89
C LEU A 47 11.76 44.56 -8.65
N MET A 48 11.59 45.60 -7.83
CA MET A 48 10.67 45.59 -6.69
C MET A 48 9.21 45.31 -7.11
N LYS A 49 8.76 45.89 -8.24
CA LYS A 49 7.40 45.62 -8.76
C LYS A 49 7.23 44.21 -9.34
N GLN A 50 8.28 43.62 -9.87
CA GLN A 50 8.26 42.28 -10.47
C GLN A 50 8.49 41.16 -9.45
N THR A 51 9.39 41.38 -8.49
CA THR A 51 9.77 40.32 -7.52
C THR A 51 9.09 40.48 -6.16
N GLY A 52 8.56 41.65 -5.82
CA GLY A 52 7.97 41.92 -4.50
C GLY A 52 9.01 42.03 -3.37
N MET A 53 10.30 42.02 -3.68
CA MET A 53 11.40 42.08 -2.70
C MET A 53 11.71 43.51 -2.27
N SER A 54 12.17 43.67 -1.04
CA SER A 54 12.65 44.95 -0.55
C SER A 54 14.00 45.37 -1.19
N PRO A 55 14.36 46.65 -1.23
CA PRO A 55 15.65 47.12 -1.79
C PRO A 55 16.84 46.40 -1.18
N ASP A 56 16.82 46.16 0.12
CA ASP A 56 17.92 45.54 0.88
C ASP A 56 18.06 44.04 0.53
N GLU A 57 16.95 43.36 0.27
CA GLU A 57 16.96 41.96 -0.18
C GLU A 57 17.51 41.79 -1.60
N ILE A 58 17.19 42.72 -2.51
CA ILE A 58 17.71 42.73 -3.87
C ILE A 58 19.21 43.04 -3.87
N GLU A 59 19.66 43.92 -3.02
CA GLU A 59 21.08 44.29 -2.87
C GLU A 59 21.89 43.12 -2.28
N ASN A 60 21.41 42.46 -1.25
CA ASN A 60 22.01 41.25 -0.67
C ASN A 60 22.09 40.09 -1.68
N LEU A 61 21.04 39.88 -2.46
CA LEU A 61 21.01 38.84 -3.52
C LEU A 61 22.05 39.14 -4.61
N SER A 62 22.19 40.42 -4.98
CA SER A 62 23.19 40.90 -5.95
C SER A 62 24.60 40.69 -5.44
N GLU A 63 24.86 40.95 -4.17
CA GLU A 63 26.17 40.74 -3.55
C GLU A 63 26.52 39.24 -3.48
N GLN A 64 25.58 38.37 -3.10
CA GLN A 64 25.78 36.94 -3.09
C GLN A 64 26.07 36.40 -4.50
N MET A 65 25.34 36.86 -5.51
CA MET A 65 25.60 36.48 -6.91
C MET A 65 26.98 36.94 -7.38
N ASN A 66 27.39 38.13 -7.01
CA ASN A 66 28.72 38.64 -7.38
C ASN A 66 29.86 37.90 -6.66
N GLN A 67 29.66 37.48 -5.40
CA GLN A 67 30.63 36.68 -4.65
C GLN A 67 30.77 35.28 -5.26
N MET A 68 29.64 34.63 -5.62
CA MET A 68 29.64 33.34 -6.31
C MET A 68 30.37 33.41 -7.67
N PHE A 69 30.13 34.48 -8.42
CA PHE A 69 30.77 34.70 -9.72
C PHE A 69 32.28 34.95 -9.61
N GLN A 70 32.78 35.49 -8.47
CA GLN A 70 34.19 35.70 -8.24
C GLN A 70 34.93 34.46 -7.74
N SER A 71 34.21 33.48 -7.20
CA SER A 71 34.75 32.26 -6.57
C SER A 71 34.75 31.02 -7.47
N MET A 72 34.06 31.04 -8.61
CA MET A 72 33.92 29.89 -9.52
C MET A 72 34.41 30.24 -10.94
N ASP A 73 34.94 29.22 -11.66
CA ASP A 73 35.31 29.37 -13.06
C ASP A 73 34.09 29.37 -13.98
N MET A 74 34.18 30.03 -15.14
CA MET A 74 33.05 30.24 -16.06
C MET A 74 32.43 28.96 -16.60
N GLU A 75 33.21 27.88 -16.77
CA GLU A 75 32.75 26.56 -17.23
C GLU A 75 31.97 25.80 -16.15
N GLU A 76 32.30 26.00 -14.87
CA GLU A 76 31.56 25.40 -13.73
C GLU A 76 30.20 26.05 -13.49
N LEU A 77 30.08 27.35 -13.78
CA LEU A 77 28.83 28.09 -13.66
C LEU A 77 27.81 27.78 -14.74
N GLU A 78 28.24 27.47 -15.97
CA GLU A 78 27.35 27.02 -17.07
C GLU A 78 26.78 25.62 -16.84
N ASN A 79 27.46 24.76 -16.07
CA ASN A 79 27.03 23.41 -15.74
C ASN A 79 26.25 23.30 -14.40
N ASN A 80 26.10 24.37 -13.65
CA ASN A 80 25.39 24.37 -12.38
C ASN A 80 23.89 24.59 -12.58
N GLU A 81 23.11 23.51 -12.48
CA GLU A 81 21.65 23.51 -12.68
C GLU A 81 20.90 24.47 -11.75
N MET A 82 21.41 24.68 -10.53
CA MET A 82 20.83 25.57 -9.53
C MET A 82 21.05 27.05 -9.91
N PHE A 83 22.21 27.37 -10.47
CA PHE A 83 22.54 28.70 -10.95
C PHE A 83 21.78 29.06 -12.24
N MET A 84 21.65 28.13 -13.17
CA MET A 84 20.85 28.28 -14.38
C MET A 84 19.36 28.46 -14.08
N LYS A 85 18.85 27.79 -13.08
CA LYS A 85 17.46 27.94 -12.62
C LYS A 85 17.20 29.31 -11.96
N MET A 86 18.20 29.85 -11.25
CA MET A 86 18.13 31.17 -10.63
C MET A 86 18.21 32.30 -11.66
N MET A 87 18.99 32.12 -12.74
CA MET A 87 19.06 33.07 -13.88
C MET A 87 17.79 33.07 -14.73
N SER A 88 17.13 31.92 -14.90
CA SER A 88 15.86 31.83 -15.66
C SER A 88 14.68 32.52 -14.95
N MET A 89 14.74 32.70 -13.63
CA MET A 89 13.77 33.47 -12.83
C MET A 89 13.87 35.00 -13.08
N GLY A 90 15.03 35.50 -13.58
CA GLY A 90 15.27 36.92 -13.88
C GLY A 90 14.95 37.34 -15.32
N THR A 91 14.72 36.40 -16.22
CA THR A 91 14.47 36.67 -17.64
C THR A 91 13.07 36.29 -18.09
N GLY A 92 12.05 36.74 -17.36
CA GLY A 92 10.67 36.73 -17.85
C GLY A 92 10.50 37.79 -18.92
N ASN A 93 10.93 37.53 -20.15
CA ASN A 93 10.47 38.31 -21.28
C ASN A 93 10.53 37.50 -22.59
N LYS A 94 9.41 36.99 -23.00
CA LYS A 94 9.03 36.87 -24.41
C LYS A 94 7.93 37.87 -24.60
N ASP A 95 8.06 38.66 -25.64
CA ASP A 95 7.17 39.69 -26.21
C ASP A 95 7.50 41.14 -25.81
N PHE A 96 8.47 41.70 -26.53
CA PHE A 96 8.57 43.09 -26.85
C PHE A 96 9.06 43.23 -28.31
N GLU A 97 8.12 43.23 -29.24
CA GLU A 97 8.24 43.87 -30.50
C GLU A 97 7.01 44.79 -30.70
N ASP A 98 7.31 46.05 -30.98
CA ASP A 98 6.47 47.12 -31.51
C ASP A 98 5.34 47.71 -30.66
N ASP A 99 5.51 48.90 -30.13
CA ASP A 99 4.97 50.20 -30.56
C ASP A 99 5.20 51.26 -29.51
N VAL A 100 6.11 52.14 -29.79
CA VAL A 100 6.15 53.47 -29.16
C VAL A 100 6.12 54.51 -30.27
N SER A 101 4.92 55.01 -30.57
CA SER A 101 4.72 56.30 -31.22
C SER A 101 4.12 57.28 -30.22
N LEU A 102 4.86 58.30 -29.95
CA LEU A 102 4.45 59.55 -29.29
C LEU A 102 3.40 60.28 -30.12
N GLY A 103 2.39 60.82 -29.48
CA GLY A 103 1.43 61.70 -30.11
C GLY A 103 0.41 62.25 -29.16
N ASP A 104 0.59 63.48 -28.82
CA ASP A 104 -0.26 64.43 -28.09
C ASP A 104 -1.75 64.39 -28.39
N GLY A 105 -2.56 64.88 -27.45
CA GLY A 105 -3.82 65.54 -27.79
C GLY A 105 -5.00 65.33 -26.84
N LEU A 106 -5.25 66.30 -26.08
CA LEU A 106 -6.32 66.71 -25.20
C LEU A 106 -7.77 66.66 -25.78
N GLU A 107 -8.70 66.69 -24.81
CA GLU A 107 -10.07 67.30 -24.81
C GLU A 107 -11.24 66.41 -25.26
N GLU A 108 -12.15 66.24 -24.43
CA GLU A 108 -13.35 66.90 -23.85
C GLU A 108 -14.68 66.40 -24.42
N ASN A 109 -15.60 66.17 -23.44
CA ASN A 109 -17.04 66.48 -23.41
C ASN A 109 -18.09 65.76 -24.25
N GLY A 110 -18.98 65.10 -23.51
CA GLY A 110 -20.41 65.48 -23.42
C GLY A 110 -21.42 64.64 -24.25
N PRO A 111 -22.62 64.55 -23.74
CA PRO A 111 -23.56 63.49 -24.10
C PRO A 111 -24.61 63.92 -25.13
N SER A 112 -25.18 62.96 -25.87
CA SER A 112 -26.54 63.08 -26.33
C SER A 112 -27.18 61.76 -26.81
N GLU A 113 -28.42 61.64 -26.44
CA GLU A 113 -29.45 60.65 -26.75
C GLU A 113 -29.64 60.35 -28.22
N SER A 114 -30.02 59.14 -28.56
CA SER A 114 -31.36 58.85 -29.16
C SER A 114 -31.43 57.43 -29.75
N GLY A 115 -32.48 56.80 -29.48
CA GLY A 115 -33.18 55.62 -29.83
C GLY A 115 -32.97 54.98 -31.19
N GLY A 116 -33.20 53.67 -31.23
CA GLY A 116 -33.30 52.88 -32.43
C GLY A 116 -33.18 51.37 -32.18
N GLU A 117 -34.34 50.74 -32.09
CA GLU A 117 -34.49 49.29 -32.08
C GLU A 117 -33.78 48.63 -33.26
N LYS A 118 -33.02 47.58 -33.01
CA LYS A 118 -32.80 46.48 -33.97
C LYS A 118 -32.62 45.14 -33.23
N ILE A 119 -33.67 44.34 -33.31
CA ILE A 119 -33.71 42.92 -33.05
C ILE A 119 -32.77 42.17 -34.02
N GLY A 120 -31.92 41.30 -33.49
CA GLY A 120 -31.24 40.30 -34.32
C GLY A 120 -29.72 40.39 -34.30
N GLN A 121 -29.09 39.86 -33.27
CA GLN A 121 -27.73 39.29 -33.28
C GLN A 121 -27.32 38.77 -31.89
N LYS A 122 -28.01 37.72 -31.40
CA LYS A 122 -27.62 37.03 -30.15
C LYS A 122 -26.90 35.69 -30.36
N SER A 123 -26.72 35.23 -31.60
CA SER A 123 -26.10 33.92 -31.88
C SER A 123 -24.59 33.95 -32.18
N SER A 124 -24.02 35.10 -32.55
CA SER A 124 -22.59 35.16 -32.90
C SER A 124 -21.65 35.54 -31.74
N GLN A 125 -22.18 36.01 -30.62
CA GLN A 125 -21.37 36.32 -29.44
C GLN A 125 -21.09 35.09 -28.52
N LYS A 126 -21.94 34.05 -28.61
CA LYS A 126 -21.65 32.78 -27.87
C LYS A 126 -20.52 31.96 -28.50
N ALA A 127 -20.36 32.01 -29.80
CA ALA A 127 -19.27 31.30 -30.51
C ALA A 127 -17.90 31.98 -30.36
N LYS A 128 -17.83 33.31 -30.20
CA LYS A 128 -16.59 34.04 -29.93
C LYS A 128 -16.12 34.01 -28.48
N ARG A 129 -17.02 33.71 -27.48
CA ARG A 129 -16.64 33.50 -26.09
C ARG A 129 -16.00 32.13 -25.83
N LYS A 130 -16.25 31.10 -26.69
CA LYS A 130 -15.64 29.75 -26.55
C LYS A 130 -14.14 29.67 -26.93
N ALA A 131 -13.55 30.70 -27.53
CA ALA A 131 -12.16 30.70 -27.99
C ALA A 131 -11.17 31.44 -27.03
N LYS A 132 -11.63 31.96 -25.90
CA LYS A 132 -10.75 32.60 -24.92
C LYS A 132 -10.84 31.83 -23.60
N GLY A 133 -9.84 30.96 -23.33
CA GLY A 133 -9.39 30.71 -21.98
C GLY A 133 -9.71 29.35 -21.37
N LYS A 134 -9.13 28.26 -21.87
CA LYS A 134 -9.04 26.99 -21.12
C LYS A 134 -7.64 26.72 -20.56
N LYS A 135 -6.79 27.76 -20.48
CA LYS A 135 -5.36 27.61 -20.14
C LYS A 135 -5.13 26.99 -18.77
N ASN A 136 -5.90 27.38 -17.75
CA ASN A 136 -5.68 26.87 -16.39
C ASN A 136 -6.31 25.50 -16.18
N LEU A 137 -7.50 25.24 -16.72
CA LEU A 137 -8.15 23.94 -16.62
C LEU A 137 -7.32 22.87 -17.34
N ASP A 138 -6.82 23.14 -18.54
CA ASP A 138 -5.99 22.20 -19.31
C ASP A 138 -4.57 22.04 -18.72
N THR A 139 -4.09 23.02 -17.92
CA THR A 139 -2.76 22.93 -17.28
C THR A 139 -2.80 22.13 -15.98
N TYR A 140 -3.89 22.21 -15.21
CA TYR A 140 -4.02 21.65 -13.87
C TYR A 140 -5.07 20.56 -13.76
N GLY A 141 -5.66 20.12 -14.87
CA GLY A 141 -6.68 19.08 -14.89
C GLY A 141 -6.74 18.35 -16.21
N SER A 142 -7.24 17.12 -16.18
CA SER A 142 -7.51 16.27 -17.35
C SER A 142 -8.98 16.40 -17.75
N ASN A 143 -9.25 16.57 -19.04
CA ASN A 143 -10.62 16.64 -19.56
C ASN A 143 -11.15 15.22 -19.83
N LEU A 144 -11.83 14.62 -18.84
CA LEU A 144 -12.38 13.27 -18.95
C LEU A 144 -13.39 13.12 -20.10
N THR A 145 -14.16 14.17 -20.41
CA THR A 145 -15.12 14.13 -21.52
C THR A 145 -14.41 14.05 -22.89
N MET A 146 -13.23 14.65 -23.00
CA MET A 146 -12.42 14.57 -24.21
C MET A 146 -11.72 13.21 -24.31
N GLU A 147 -11.18 12.72 -23.19
CA GLU A 147 -10.56 11.39 -23.11
C GLU A 147 -11.56 10.26 -23.44
N ALA A 148 -12.81 10.38 -22.93
CA ALA A 148 -13.89 9.47 -23.28
C ALA A 148 -14.25 9.51 -24.78
N LYS A 149 -14.15 10.68 -25.39
CA LYS A 149 -14.42 10.86 -26.83
C LYS A 149 -13.32 10.25 -27.71
N ASP A 150 -12.08 10.31 -27.21
CA ASP A 150 -10.90 9.73 -27.86
C ASP A 150 -10.78 8.22 -27.61
N GLY A 151 -11.71 7.62 -26.84
CA GLY A 151 -11.70 6.20 -26.51
C GLY A 151 -10.59 5.79 -25.53
N ARG A 152 -10.05 6.75 -24.76
CA ARG A 152 -8.98 6.52 -23.78
C ARG A 152 -9.49 6.17 -22.38
N ILE A 153 -10.80 6.25 -22.17
CA ILE A 153 -11.43 5.82 -20.91
C ILE A 153 -12.03 4.43 -21.12
N ASP A 154 -11.71 3.53 -20.25
CA ASP A 154 -12.21 2.17 -20.22
C ASP A 154 -13.73 2.13 -19.98
N ARG A 155 -14.39 1.11 -20.54
CA ARG A 155 -15.82 0.93 -20.33
C ARG A 155 -16.11 0.60 -18.88
N ILE A 156 -16.87 1.44 -18.20
CA ILE A 156 -17.25 1.23 -16.81
C ILE A 156 -18.46 0.32 -16.73
N ILE A 157 -18.31 -0.77 -15.99
CA ILE A 157 -19.31 -1.81 -15.80
C ILE A 157 -19.77 -1.77 -14.34
N GLY A 158 -21.07 -2.02 -14.15
CA GLY A 158 -21.69 -1.85 -12.83
C GLY A 158 -21.87 -0.36 -12.47
N ARG A 159 -22.03 -0.05 -11.21
CA ARG A 159 -22.16 1.33 -10.65
C ARG A 159 -23.26 2.20 -11.26
N ASN A 160 -24.26 1.59 -11.92
CA ASN A 160 -25.34 2.32 -12.56
C ASN A 160 -26.17 3.12 -11.56
N LEU A 161 -26.43 2.56 -10.38
CA LEU A 161 -27.22 3.21 -9.34
C LEU A 161 -26.54 4.45 -8.78
N GLU A 162 -25.23 4.36 -8.52
CA GLU A 162 -24.43 5.47 -8.05
C GLU A 162 -24.30 6.56 -9.11
N MET A 163 -24.03 6.18 -10.38
CA MET A 163 -23.98 7.13 -11.51
C MET A 163 -25.32 7.84 -11.71
N ASP A 164 -26.45 7.12 -11.67
CA ASP A 164 -27.79 7.72 -11.76
C ASP A 164 -28.02 8.70 -10.62
N ARG A 165 -27.56 8.35 -9.42
CA ARG A 165 -27.65 9.24 -8.26
C ARG A 165 -26.80 10.50 -8.42
N VAL A 166 -25.60 10.39 -8.94
CA VAL A 166 -24.71 11.53 -9.26
C VAL A 166 -25.40 12.45 -10.28
N VAL A 167 -25.93 11.89 -11.38
CA VAL A 167 -26.65 12.63 -12.41
C VAL A 167 -27.88 13.36 -11.84
N GLN A 168 -28.66 12.68 -10.99
CA GLN A 168 -29.81 13.29 -10.30
C GLN A 168 -29.37 14.48 -9.44
N ILE A 169 -28.27 14.37 -8.70
CA ILE A 169 -27.76 15.44 -7.83
C ILE A 169 -27.26 16.61 -8.67
N LEU A 170 -26.47 16.38 -9.72
CA LEU A 170 -25.98 17.41 -10.64
C LEU A 170 -27.13 18.18 -11.32
N ASN A 171 -28.26 17.53 -11.55
CA ASN A 171 -29.44 18.17 -12.17
C ASN A 171 -30.26 19.01 -11.18
N ARG A 172 -30.00 18.97 -9.87
CA ARG A 172 -30.70 19.77 -8.85
C ARG A 172 -30.43 21.26 -8.99
N ARG A 173 -31.33 22.07 -8.43
CA ARG A 173 -31.15 23.52 -8.34
C ARG A 173 -30.19 23.89 -7.19
N ASN A 174 -30.32 23.23 -6.04
CA ASN A 174 -29.51 23.42 -4.85
C ASN A 174 -28.93 22.10 -4.39
N LYS A 175 -27.81 22.12 -3.66
CA LYS A 175 -27.03 20.93 -3.23
C LYS A 175 -26.73 20.02 -4.43
N ASN A 176 -26.21 20.65 -5.49
CA ASN A 176 -25.93 20.01 -6.77
C ASN A 176 -24.46 19.53 -6.90
N ASN A 177 -23.77 19.35 -5.77
CA ASN A 177 -22.41 18.86 -5.73
C ASN A 177 -22.41 17.48 -5.02
N PRO A 178 -22.31 16.37 -5.76
CA PRO A 178 -22.19 15.04 -5.16
C PRO A 178 -20.81 14.82 -4.55
N VAL A 179 -20.76 14.08 -3.43
CA VAL A 179 -19.53 13.54 -2.87
C VAL A 179 -19.65 12.04 -2.81
N LEU A 180 -18.77 11.35 -3.51
CA LEU A 180 -18.63 9.90 -3.51
C LEU A 180 -17.87 9.50 -2.24
N ILE A 181 -18.54 8.76 -1.36
CA ILE A 181 -17.99 8.32 -0.08
C ILE A 181 -17.85 6.80 -0.11
N GLY A 182 -16.64 6.30 0.09
CA GLY A 182 -16.36 4.87 0.13
C GLY A 182 -14.89 4.62 0.42
N GLU A 183 -14.55 3.37 0.68
CA GLU A 183 -13.18 2.97 0.94
C GLU A 183 -12.28 3.13 -0.29
N SER A 184 -10.96 3.10 -0.09
CA SER A 184 -10.00 3.18 -1.21
C SER A 184 -10.12 1.92 -2.07
N GLY A 185 -10.08 2.08 -3.41
CA GLY A 185 -10.14 0.95 -4.33
C GLY A 185 -11.55 0.44 -4.69
N VAL A 186 -12.64 1.04 -4.15
CA VAL A 186 -14.01 0.63 -4.52
C VAL A 186 -14.50 1.19 -5.87
N GLY A 187 -13.67 1.98 -6.57
CA GLY A 187 -14.01 2.52 -7.90
C GLY A 187 -14.71 3.87 -7.89
N LYS A 188 -14.41 4.77 -6.93
CA LYS A 188 -14.99 6.14 -6.89
C LYS A 188 -14.60 6.97 -8.10
N THR A 189 -13.36 6.94 -8.52
CA THR A 189 -12.84 7.68 -9.69
C THR A 189 -13.47 7.17 -10.97
N ALA A 190 -13.67 5.85 -11.10
CA ALA A 190 -14.35 5.21 -12.21
C ALA A 190 -15.81 5.75 -12.41
N ILE A 191 -16.51 6.10 -11.33
CA ILE A 191 -17.85 6.70 -11.45
C ILE A 191 -17.80 8.07 -12.13
N ALA A 192 -16.75 8.87 -11.88
CA ALA A 192 -16.57 10.16 -12.54
C ALA A 192 -16.22 9.99 -14.05
N GLU A 193 -15.40 9.01 -14.37
CA GLU A 193 -15.07 8.61 -15.74
C GLU A 193 -16.31 8.09 -16.48
N GLY A 194 -17.10 7.21 -15.82
CA GLY A 194 -18.36 6.72 -16.38
C GLY A 194 -19.39 7.82 -16.63
N LEU A 195 -19.41 8.84 -15.81
CA LEU A 195 -20.24 10.00 -16.05
C LEU A 195 -19.81 10.73 -17.33
N ALA A 196 -18.50 10.84 -17.61
CA ALA A 196 -17.99 11.44 -18.83
C ALA A 196 -18.38 10.63 -20.09
N VAL A 197 -18.31 9.29 -20.00
CA VAL A 197 -18.77 8.39 -21.08
C VAL A 197 -20.27 8.58 -21.34
N ARG A 198 -21.11 8.56 -20.27
CA ARG A 198 -22.56 8.77 -20.41
C ARG A 198 -22.94 10.14 -20.99
N ILE A 199 -22.18 11.19 -20.70
CA ILE A 199 -22.39 12.51 -21.31
C ILE A 199 -22.14 12.46 -22.80
N ASN A 200 -21.06 11.81 -23.24
CA ASN A 200 -20.74 11.63 -24.65
C ASN A 200 -21.79 10.80 -25.40
N GLU A 201 -22.29 9.75 -24.77
CA GLU A 201 -23.36 8.89 -25.30
C GLU A 201 -24.75 9.53 -25.19
N ARG A 202 -24.85 10.72 -24.60
CA ARG A 202 -26.12 11.44 -24.34
C ARG A 202 -27.11 10.68 -23.44
N GLN A 203 -26.61 9.83 -22.58
CA GLN A 203 -27.41 9.06 -21.60
C GLN A 203 -27.62 9.84 -20.29
N VAL A 204 -27.70 11.16 -20.38
CA VAL A 204 -27.91 12.10 -19.28
C VAL A 204 -29.01 13.09 -19.62
N PRO A 205 -29.61 13.82 -18.65
CA PRO A 205 -30.59 14.87 -18.96
C PRO A 205 -30.02 15.97 -19.87
N ALA A 206 -30.86 16.55 -20.70
CA ALA A 206 -30.48 17.55 -21.71
C ALA A 206 -29.66 18.74 -21.17
N LYS A 207 -29.81 19.06 -19.88
CA LYS A 207 -29.04 20.11 -19.18
C LYS A 207 -27.54 19.79 -19.16
N LEU A 208 -27.17 18.51 -19.16
CA LEU A 208 -25.79 18.03 -19.05
C LEU A 208 -25.13 17.62 -20.39
N PHE A 209 -25.84 17.70 -21.53
CA PHE A 209 -25.33 17.27 -22.84
C PHE A 209 -24.03 17.95 -23.28
N ASP A 210 -23.88 19.25 -22.96
CA ASP A 210 -22.70 20.04 -23.34
C ASP A 210 -21.75 20.25 -22.16
N THR A 211 -21.86 19.44 -21.09
CA THR A 211 -21.05 19.55 -19.89
C THR A 211 -19.71 18.89 -20.12
N GLU A 212 -18.63 19.58 -19.76
CA GLU A 212 -17.27 19.06 -19.75
C GLU A 212 -16.85 18.71 -18.32
N ILE A 213 -16.27 17.55 -18.15
CA ILE A 213 -15.79 17.07 -16.85
C ILE A 213 -14.27 17.20 -16.81
N TYR A 214 -13.77 17.92 -15.81
CA TYR A 214 -12.34 18.09 -15.56
C TYR A 214 -11.95 17.44 -14.23
N LEU A 215 -11.05 16.47 -14.28
CA LEU A 215 -10.40 15.90 -13.09
C LEU A 215 -9.23 16.81 -12.72
N LEU A 216 -9.29 17.43 -11.54
CA LEU A 216 -8.25 18.34 -11.06
C LEU A 216 -7.11 17.57 -10.41
N ASP A 217 -5.88 17.86 -10.82
CA ASP A 217 -4.67 17.39 -10.14
C ASP A 217 -4.27 18.37 -9.04
N MET A 218 -4.66 18.04 -7.81
CA MET A 218 -4.33 18.84 -6.64
C MET A 218 -2.82 18.92 -6.39
N THR A 219 -2.07 17.90 -6.77
CA THR A 219 -0.61 17.85 -6.62
C THR A 219 0.05 18.86 -7.58
N ALA A 220 -0.38 18.91 -8.83
CA ALA A 220 0.11 19.88 -9.82
C ALA A 220 -0.23 21.33 -9.43
N ILE A 221 -1.41 21.55 -8.83
CA ILE A 221 -1.82 22.88 -8.36
C ILE A 221 -0.91 23.38 -7.22
N VAL A 222 -0.50 22.48 -6.31
CA VAL A 222 0.38 22.79 -5.17
C VAL A 222 1.85 22.83 -5.59
N ALA A 223 2.28 22.02 -6.54
CA ALA A 223 3.67 21.91 -6.96
C ALA A 223 4.26 23.25 -7.40
N GLY A 224 5.47 23.58 -6.89
CA GLY A 224 6.18 24.82 -7.22
C GLY A 224 5.59 26.09 -6.61
N THR A 225 4.62 26.00 -5.69
CA THR A 225 4.12 27.13 -4.94
C THR A 225 4.97 27.33 -3.69
N GLN A 226 5.98 28.21 -3.76
CA GLN A 226 6.79 28.59 -2.59
C GLN A 226 6.03 29.55 -1.65
N PHE A 227 5.06 30.27 -2.18
CA PHE A 227 4.27 31.28 -1.45
C PHE A 227 2.78 30.94 -1.55
N ARG A 228 2.12 31.03 -0.40
CA ARG A 228 0.68 30.84 -0.20
C ARG A 228 -0.20 31.53 -1.25
N GLY A 229 0.14 32.78 -1.62
CA GLY A 229 -0.62 33.55 -2.61
C GLY A 229 -0.62 32.96 -4.02
N GLN A 230 0.37 32.14 -4.38
CA GLN A 230 0.44 31.52 -5.71
C GLN A 230 -0.59 30.39 -5.84
N PHE A 231 -0.69 29.50 -4.83
CA PHE A 231 -1.72 28.46 -4.78
C PHE A 231 -3.13 29.06 -4.83
N GLU A 232 -3.38 30.08 -3.99
CA GLU A 232 -4.68 30.78 -3.99
C GLU A 232 -5.01 31.40 -5.34
N SER A 233 -4.03 32.00 -5.98
CA SER A 233 -4.20 32.63 -7.32
C SER A 233 -4.53 31.59 -8.39
N ARG A 234 -3.83 30.43 -8.40
CA ARG A 234 -4.11 29.32 -9.32
C ARG A 234 -5.52 28.77 -9.12
N MET A 235 -5.90 28.46 -7.88
CA MET A 235 -7.24 27.93 -7.59
C MET A 235 -8.34 28.94 -7.94
N LYS A 236 -8.14 30.24 -7.63
CA LYS A 236 -9.08 31.29 -8.03
C LYS A 236 -9.21 31.43 -9.56
N ALA A 237 -8.09 31.26 -10.28
CA ALA A 237 -8.08 31.30 -11.74
C ALA A 237 -8.87 30.11 -12.34
N ILE A 238 -8.67 28.89 -11.83
CA ILE A 238 -9.40 27.68 -12.24
C ILE A 238 -10.91 27.85 -11.99
N ILE A 239 -11.29 28.28 -10.78
CA ILE A 239 -12.69 28.51 -10.41
C ILE A 239 -13.33 29.55 -11.32
N LYS A 240 -12.66 30.69 -11.54
CA LYS A 240 -13.15 31.76 -12.40
C LYS A 240 -13.33 31.28 -13.84
N GLU A 241 -12.40 30.49 -14.35
CA GLU A 241 -12.48 29.93 -15.70
C GLU A 241 -13.65 28.97 -15.82
N ALA A 242 -13.89 28.11 -14.82
CA ALA A 242 -15.05 27.21 -14.77
C ALA A 242 -16.38 28.00 -14.66
N GLU A 243 -16.43 29.07 -13.83
CA GLU A 243 -17.59 29.96 -13.74
C GLU A 243 -17.89 30.68 -15.07
N ASP A 244 -16.84 31.18 -15.76
CA ASP A 244 -16.98 31.91 -17.04
C ASP A 244 -17.45 31.00 -18.18
N LEU A 245 -17.04 29.72 -18.17
CA LEU A 245 -17.50 28.71 -19.14
C LEU A 245 -18.95 28.26 -18.87
N GLY A 246 -19.30 28.06 -17.59
CA GLY A 246 -20.64 27.74 -17.12
C GLY A 246 -21.17 26.35 -17.47
N ASN A 247 -20.36 25.51 -18.18
CA ASN A 247 -20.69 24.13 -18.53
C ASN A 247 -19.59 23.15 -18.07
N VAL A 248 -18.87 23.48 -17.00
CA VAL A 248 -17.78 22.67 -16.47
C VAL A 248 -18.20 22.07 -15.14
N VAL A 249 -17.94 20.77 -14.97
CA VAL A 249 -17.99 20.05 -13.70
C VAL A 249 -16.55 19.69 -13.30
N LEU A 250 -16.15 20.12 -12.12
CA LEU A 250 -14.83 19.81 -11.56
C LEU A 250 -14.92 18.52 -10.74
N VAL A 251 -14.08 17.56 -11.06
CA VAL A 251 -13.90 16.35 -10.24
C VAL A 251 -12.66 16.54 -9.37
N ILE A 252 -12.81 16.29 -8.07
CA ILE A 252 -11.73 16.39 -7.12
C ILE A 252 -11.65 15.07 -6.39
N ASP A 253 -10.62 14.31 -6.71
CA ASP A 253 -10.29 13.11 -5.96
C ASP A 253 -9.61 13.49 -4.65
N GLU A 254 -9.80 12.66 -3.62
CA GLU A 254 -9.33 12.96 -2.28
C GLU A 254 -9.73 14.37 -1.80
N LEU A 255 -11.02 14.66 -1.86
CA LEU A 255 -11.59 15.98 -1.54
C LEU A 255 -11.10 16.54 -0.19
N HIS A 256 -10.74 15.68 0.76
CA HIS A 256 -10.20 16.05 2.05
C HIS A 256 -8.83 16.77 1.96
N ASN A 257 -8.03 16.53 0.92
CA ASN A 257 -6.76 17.22 0.69
C ASN A 257 -6.94 18.73 0.49
N ILE A 258 -8.12 19.16 0.03
CA ILE A 258 -8.45 20.59 -0.07
C ILE A 258 -8.43 21.28 1.30
N MET A 259 -8.73 20.54 2.37
CA MET A 259 -8.78 21.08 3.73
C MET A 259 -7.40 21.28 4.33
N GLY A 260 -6.40 20.46 3.92
CA GLY A 260 -5.00 20.55 4.35
C GLY A 260 -4.08 21.29 3.40
N ALA A 261 -4.51 21.55 2.15
CA ALA A 261 -3.68 22.21 1.17
C ALA A 261 -3.40 23.67 1.53
N GLY A 262 -2.12 23.98 1.83
CA GLY A 262 -1.67 25.33 2.19
C GLY A 262 -1.36 25.53 3.68
N GLU A 263 -1.36 24.47 4.51
CA GLU A 263 -0.87 24.53 5.88
C GLU A 263 0.66 24.59 5.93
N VAL A 264 1.22 25.81 6.09
CA VAL A 264 2.58 26.02 6.56
C VAL A 264 2.49 26.52 7.99
N HIS A 265 3.38 26.07 8.88
CA HIS A 265 3.45 26.38 10.31
C HIS A 265 2.92 27.79 10.66
N GLY A 266 1.71 27.85 11.24
CA GLY A 266 1.17 29.05 11.89
C GLY A 266 -0.02 29.78 11.25
N GLY A 267 -0.66 29.28 10.18
CA GLY A 267 -1.82 29.98 9.60
C GLY A 267 -2.78 29.05 8.86
N VAL A 268 -3.97 28.88 9.44
CA VAL A 268 -5.06 28.10 8.85
C VAL A 268 -5.62 28.82 7.62
N MET A 269 -5.20 28.42 6.42
CA MET A 269 -5.96 28.74 5.21
C MET A 269 -6.08 27.50 4.33
N ASN A 270 -7.30 27.04 4.21
CA ASN A 270 -7.69 25.87 3.44
C ASN A 270 -8.19 26.32 2.07
N ALA A 271 -7.85 25.60 0.99
CA ALA A 271 -8.44 25.80 -0.32
C ALA A 271 -9.97 25.78 -0.27
N ALA A 272 -10.55 25.11 0.74
CA ALA A 272 -11.97 25.16 1.05
C ALA A 272 -12.53 26.58 1.19
N ASN A 273 -11.78 27.54 1.77
CA ASN A 273 -12.23 28.91 1.93
C ASN A 273 -12.33 29.66 0.58
N ILE A 274 -11.62 29.20 -0.43
CA ILE A 274 -11.69 29.75 -1.79
C ILE A 274 -12.92 29.15 -2.53
N LEU A 275 -13.20 27.86 -2.30
CA LEU A 275 -14.32 27.16 -2.93
C LEU A 275 -15.68 27.56 -2.32
N LYS A 276 -15.75 27.82 -1.00
CA LYS A 276 -17.00 28.16 -0.29
C LYS A 276 -17.81 29.29 -0.97
N PRO A 277 -17.23 30.43 -1.36
CA PRO A 277 -18.00 31.49 -2.03
C PRO A 277 -18.55 31.07 -3.41
N ALA A 278 -17.77 30.32 -4.20
CA ALA A 278 -18.19 29.85 -5.51
C ALA A 278 -19.32 28.81 -5.41
N LEU A 279 -19.19 27.84 -4.49
CA LEU A 279 -20.24 26.87 -4.18
C LEU A 279 -21.51 27.54 -3.61
N ALA A 280 -21.35 28.61 -2.81
CA ALA A 280 -22.47 29.34 -2.24
C ALA A 280 -23.31 30.06 -3.31
N ARG A 281 -22.65 30.61 -4.32
CA ARG A 281 -23.31 31.28 -5.45
C ARG A 281 -23.88 30.31 -6.48
N GLY A 282 -23.48 29.02 -6.43
CA GLY A 282 -23.87 28.02 -7.43
C GLY A 282 -23.21 28.23 -8.79
N GLY A 283 -22.09 28.94 -8.83
CA GLY A 283 -21.37 29.26 -10.07
C GLY A 283 -20.59 28.06 -10.66
N ILE A 284 -20.25 27.09 -9.83
CA ILE A 284 -19.56 25.88 -10.22
C ILE A 284 -20.25 24.63 -9.67
N GLN A 285 -20.04 23.51 -10.34
CA GLN A 285 -20.42 22.18 -9.87
C GLN A 285 -19.20 21.34 -9.60
N ILE A 286 -19.18 20.62 -8.48
CA ILE A 286 -18.08 19.79 -8.05
C ILE A 286 -18.58 18.38 -7.76
N VAL A 287 -17.86 17.39 -8.24
CA VAL A 287 -17.95 15.98 -7.83
C VAL A 287 -16.73 15.69 -6.97
N GLY A 288 -16.92 15.42 -5.68
CA GLY A 288 -15.82 15.03 -4.78
C GLY A 288 -15.76 13.53 -4.59
N ALA A 289 -14.57 12.98 -4.34
CA ALA A 289 -14.39 11.62 -3.88
C ALA A 289 -13.56 11.63 -2.58
N THR A 290 -13.95 10.81 -1.59
CA THR A 290 -13.26 10.72 -0.30
C THR A 290 -13.64 9.43 0.45
N THR A 291 -12.95 9.13 1.55
CA THR A 291 -13.34 8.05 2.47
C THR A 291 -14.38 8.55 3.50
N LEU A 292 -15.08 7.61 4.16
CA LEU A 292 -16.08 7.97 5.17
C LEU A 292 -15.45 8.68 6.38
N ASP A 293 -14.28 8.22 6.82
CA ASP A 293 -13.60 8.79 7.97
C ASP A 293 -13.12 10.22 7.71
N GLU A 294 -12.61 10.47 6.51
CA GLU A 294 -12.13 11.79 6.12
C GLU A 294 -13.27 12.76 5.83
N TYR A 295 -14.38 12.25 5.26
CA TYR A 295 -15.60 13.04 5.13
C TYR A 295 -16.08 13.55 6.48
N ARG A 296 -16.15 12.68 7.50
CA ARG A 296 -16.55 13.05 8.86
C ARG A 296 -15.57 14.01 9.53
N LYS A 297 -14.26 13.79 9.34
CA LYS A 297 -13.21 14.63 9.95
C LYS A 297 -13.18 16.04 9.37
N HIS A 298 -13.32 16.18 8.05
CA HIS A 298 -12.98 17.40 7.33
C HIS A 298 -14.18 18.12 6.72
N ILE A 299 -15.20 17.41 6.25
CA ILE A 299 -16.33 18.02 5.52
C ILE A 299 -17.55 18.16 6.41
N GLU A 300 -17.96 17.15 7.14
CA GLU A 300 -19.13 17.15 8.01
C GLU A 300 -19.00 18.17 9.17
N LYS A 301 -17.78 18.39 9.67
CA LYS A 301 -17.52 19.42 10.70
C LYS A 301 -17.67 20.85 10.19
N ASP A 302 -17.58 21.07 8.88
CA ASP A 302 -17.74 22.39 8.27
C ASP A 302 -19.16 22.58 7.75
N ALA A 303 -20.01 23.20 8.55
CA ALA A 303 -21.43 23.42 8.24
C ALA A 303 -21.68 24.18 6.91
N ALA A 304 -20.70 24.94 6.39
CA ALA A 304 -20.82 25.64 5.12
C ALA A 304 -20.63 24.70 3.93
N LEU A 305 -19.72 23.71 4.04
CA LEU A 305 -19.50 22.69 3.02
C LEU A 305 -20.59 21.61 3.08
N GLU A 306 -20.91 21.10 4.25
CA GLU A 306 -21.95 20.08 4.46
C GLU A 306 -23.29 20.46 3.80
N ARG A 307 -23.68 21.74 3.91
CA ARG A 307 -24.92 22.25 3.29
C ARG A 307 -24.85 22.31 1.76
N ARG A 308 -23.67 22.19 1.15
CA ARG A 308 -23.48 22.32 -0.31
C ARG A 308 -23.21 20.99 -1.00
N PHE A 309 -22.68 20.05 -0.27
CA PHE A 309 -22.41 18.71 -0.76
C PHE A 309 -23.56 17.75 -0.44
N GLN A 310 -23.72 16.76 -1.32
CA GLN A 310 -24.68 15.67 -1.14
C GLN A 310 -23.92 14.34 -1.17
N PRO A 311 -23.90 13.59 -0.05
CA PRO A 311 -23.19 12.31 -0.02
C PRO A 311 -23.86 11.26 -0.91
N VAL A 312 -23.04 10.48 -1.57
CA VAL A 312 -23.37 9.27 -2.33
C VAL A 312 -22.46 8.17 -1.82
N LEU A 313 -23.04 7.17 -1.15
CA LEU A 313 -22.28 6.04 -0.62
C LEU A 313 -21.92 5.10 -1.77
N VAL A 314 -20.64 4.71 -1.83
CA VAL A 314 -20.09 3.74 -2.78
C VAL A 314 -19.57 2.56 -1.99
N GLU A 315 -20.36 1.51 -1.94
CA GLU A 315 -20.04 0.28 -1.20
C GLU A 315 -19.08 -0.61 -2.01
N GLU A 316 -18.39 -1.53 -1.31
CA GLU A 316 -17.60 -2.57 -1.97
C GLU A 316 -18.51 -3.44 -2.83
N PRO A 317 -18.19 -3.70 -4.10
CA PRO A 317 -19.01 -4.56 -4.96
C PRO A 317 -18.97 -6.01 -4.46
N THR A 318 -20.03 -6.75 -4.78
CA THR A 318 -20.05 -8.19 -4.49
C THR A 318 -19.01 -8.94 -5.34
N VAL A 319 -18.75 -10.21 -4.98
CA VAL A 319 -17.85 -11.07 -5.76
C VAL A 319 -18.33 -11.19 -7.21
N GLU A 320 -19.65 -11.40 -7.39
CA GLU A 320 -20.28 -11.52 -8.71
C GLU A 320 -20.14 -10.22 -9.52
N ASP A 321 -20.45 -9.06 -8.92
CA ASP A 321 -20.29 -7.76 -9.58
C ASP A 321 -18.82 -7.51 -9.95
N SER A 322 -17.89 -7.89 -9.07
CA SER A 322 -16.45 -7.77 -9.33
C SER A 322 -15.98 -8.65 -10.48
N VAL A 323 -16.52 -9.85 -10.60
CA VAL A 323 -16.26 -10.73 -11.77
C VAL A 323 -16.78 -10.08 -13.06
N GLU A 324 -17.98 -9.49 -13.05
CA GLU A 324 -18.53 -8.79 -14.22
C GLU A 324 -17.66 -7.58 -14.60
N ILE A 325 -17.20 -6.81 -13.61
CA ILE A 325 -16.28 -5.68 -13.83
C ILE A 325 -14.99 -6.18 -14.49
N LEU A 326 -14.33 -7.18 -13.91
CA LEU A 326 -13.07 -7.70 -14.44
C LEU A 326 -13.25 -8.32 -15.84
N MET A 327 -14.36 -9.04 -16.08
CA MET A 327 -14.67 -9.56 -17.41
C MET A 327 -14.83 -8.46 -18.46
N GLY A 328 -15.32 -7.30 -18.06
CA GLY A 328 -15.47 -6.18 -18.95
C GLY A 328 -14.18 -5.42 -19.29
N ILE A 329 -13.22 -5.45 -18.38
CA ILE A 329 -11.93 -4.76 -18.56
C ILE A 329 -10.78 -5.71 -18.96
N LYS A 330 -11.01 -7.04 -18.95
CA LYS A 330 -9.96 -8.03 -19.20
C LYS A 330 -9.24 -7.84 -20.52
N SER A 331 -9.95 -7.42 -21.58
CA SER A 331 -9.38 -7.23 -22.92
C SER A 331 -8.24 -6.20 -22.94
N TYR A 332 -8.30 -5.16 -22.09
CA TYR A 332 -7.22 -4.17 -21.96
C TYR A 332 -5.94 -4.80 -21.39
N TYR A 333 -6.09 -5.70 -20.40
CA TYR A 333 -4.96 -6.42 -19.80
C TYR A 333 -4.44 -7.53 -20.72
N GLU A 334 -5.33 -8.21 -21.46
CA GLU A 334 -4.96 -9.18 -22.50
C GLU A 334 -4.11 -8.51 -23.57
N ASP A 335 -4.54 -7.35 -24.06
CA ASP A 335 -3.82 -6.59 -25.08
C ASP A 335 -2.49 -6.01 -24.58
N TYR A 336 -2.45 -5.56 -23.32
CA TYR A 336 -1.25 -4.97 -22.71
C TYR A 336 -0.16 -6.01 -22.43
N HIS A 337 -0.54 -7.12 -21.79
CA HIS A 337 0.39 -8.18 -21.41
C HIS A 337 0.60 -9.25 -22.48
N LYS A 338 -0.18 -9.21 -23.57
CA LYS A 338 -0.17 -10.24 -24.63
C LYS A 338 -0.41 -11.64 -24.03
N VAL A 339 -1.45 -11.79 -23.25
CA VAL A 339 -1.86 -13.03 -22.60
C VAL A 339 -3.36 -13.26 -22.75
N ILE A 340 -3.79 -14.50 -22.60
CA ILE A 340 -5.22 -14.85 -22.63
C ILE A 340 -5.70 -15.03 -21.18
N ILE A 341 -6.83 -14.39 -20.85
CA ILE A 341 -7.44 -14.45 -19.53
C ILE A 341 -8.79 -15.15 -19.64
N SER A 342 -8.89 -16.39 -19.16
CA SER A 342 -10.15 -17.13 -19.16
C SER A 342 -11.10 -16.64 -18.06
N GLU A 343 -12.41 -16.86 -18.22
CA GLU A 343 -13.39 -16.52 -17.18
C GLU A 343 -13.10 -17.22 -15.85
N GLU A 344 -12.60 -18.47 -15.92
CA GLU A 344 -12.23 -19.21 -14.71
C GLU A 344 -11.13 -18.50 -13.92
N ILE A 345 -10.13 -17.96 -14.61
CA ILE A 345 -9.03 -17.20 -13.98
C ILE A 345 -9.56 -15.93 -13.34
N VAL A 346 -10.45 -15.19 -14.00
CA VAL A 346 -11.09 -13.99 -13.41
C VAL A 346 -11.84 -14.36 -12.13
N ARG A 347 -12.68 -15.40 -12.16
CA ARG A 347 -13.41 -15.88 -10.98
C ARG A 347 -12.48 -16.29 -9.85
N LYS A 348 -11.36 -16.95 -10.17
CA LYS A 348 -10.34 -17.33 -9.18
C LYS A 348 -9.59 -16.12 -8.64
N ALA A 349 -9.21 -15.16 -9.47
CA ALA A 349 -8.56 -13.92 -9.04
C ALA A 349 -9.42 -13.15 -8.03
N VAL A 350 -10.73 -12.98 -8.32
CA VAL A 350 -11.66 -12.31 -7.41
C VAL A 350 -11.85 -13.11 -6.10
N SER A 351 -12.13 -14.41 -6.20
CA SER A 351 -12.41 -15.25 -5.03
C SER A 351 -11.19 -15.40 -4.11
N LEU A 352 -9.99 -15.56 -4.68
CA LEU A 352 -8.76 -15.68 -3.90
C LEU A 352 -8.33 -14.32 -3.31
N SER A 353 -8.48 -13.23 -4.06
CA SER A 353 -8.19 -11.89 -3.54
C SER A 353 -9.14 -11.50 -2.40
N GLU A 354 -10.44 -11.82 -2.51
CA GLU A 354 -11.40 -11.60 -1.41
C GLU A 354 -11.01 -12.39 -0.16
N ARG A 355 -10.61 -13.65 -0.34
CA ARG A 355 -10.30 -14.56 0.77
C ARG A 355 -8.99 -14.21 1.49
N TYR A 356 -7.96 -13.83 0.74
CA TYR A 356 -6.59 -13.72 1.27
C TYR A 356 -6.09 -12.29 1.44
N ILE A 357 -6.63 -11.32 0.68
CA ILE A 357 -6.23 -9.91 0.76
C ILE A 357 -7.32 -9.16 1.53
N THR A 358 -7.06 -8.88 2.82
CA THR A 358 -8.04 -8.29 3.75
C THR A 358 -7.82 -6.81 4.01
N ASP A 359 -6.72 -6.24 3.56
CA ASP A 359 -6.33 -4.84 3.76
C ASP A 359 -6.73 -3.92 2.60
N ARG A 360 -7.28 -4.49 1.54
CA ARG A 360 -7.76 -3.79 0.35
C ARG A 360 -9.17 -4.25 -0.04
N TYR A 361 -9.84 -3.47 -0.88
CA TYR A 361 -11.22 -3.69 -1.29
C TYR A 361 -11.34 -4.11 -2.74
N LEU A 362 -12.42 -4.84 -3.05
CA LEU A 362 -12.80 -5.15 -4.44
C LEU A 362 -13.34 -3.87 -5.12
N PRO A 363 -13.20 -3.73 -6.46
CA PRO A 363 -12.54 -4.66 -7.40
C PRO A 363 -11.02 -4.48 -7.50
N ASP A 364 -10.46 -3.38 -6.97
CA ASP A 364 -9.07 -2.93 -7.14
C ASP A 364 -8.05 -4.03 -6.80
N LYS A 365 -8.18 -4.69 -5.63
CA LYS A 365 -7.28 -5.79 -5.25
C LYS A 365 -7.29 -6.97 -6.22
N ALA A 366 -8.41 -7.24 -6.89
CA ALA A 366 -8.49 -8.32 -7.86
C ALA A 366 -7.93 -7.90 -9.23
N ILE A 367 -8.09 -6.62 -9.59
CA ILE A 367 -7.48 -6.02 -10.78
C ILE A 367 -5.96 -6.06 -10.65
N ASP A 368 -5.42 -5.59 -9.52
CA ASP A 368 -3.98 -5.61 -9.25
C ASP A 368 -3.39 -7.03 -9.31
N VAL A 369 -4.09 -8.02 -8.72
CA VAL A 369 -3.68 -9.43 -8.79
C VAL A 369 -3.65 -9.93 -10.23
N LEU A 370 -4.62 -9.55 -11.04
CA LEU A 370 -4.72 -9.96 -12.45
C LEU A 370 -3.60 -9.30 -13.28
N ASP A 371 -3.35 -8.02 -13.06
CA ASP A 371 -2.30 -7.25 -13.72
C ASP A 371 -0.91 -7.83 -13.43
N GLU A 372 -0.60 -8.08 -12.16
CA GLU A 372 0.70 -8.68 -11.78
C GLU A 372 0.85 -10.12 -12.26
N ALA A 373 -0.25 -10.91 -12.28
CA ALA A 373 -0.25 -12.25 -12.84
C ALA A 373 -0.02 -12.24 -14.35
N GLY A 374 -0.63 -11.29 -15.07
CA GLY A 374 -0.39 -11.06 -16.49
C GLY A 374 1.06 -10.70 -16.79
N SER A 375 1.61 -9.77 -16.02
CA SER A 375 3.04 -9.41 -16.11
C SER A 375 3.95 -10.61 -15.88
N ARG A 376 3.65 -11.44 -14.88
CA ARG A 376 4.42 -12.66 -14.62
C ARG A 376 4.32 -13.68 -15.74
N ALA A 377 3.13 -13.91 -16.28
CA ALA A 377 2.92 -14.84 -17.40
C ALA A 377 3.71 -14.38 -18.63
N ASN A 378 3.68 -13.07 -18.91
CA ASN A 378 4.48 -12.45 -19.98
C ASN A 378 5.99 -12.67 -19.76
N LEU A 379 6.52 -12.45 -18.54
CA LEU A 379 7.94 -12.67 -18.22
C LEU A 379 8.37 -14.13 -18.36
N LYS A 380 7.49 -15.10 -18.20
CA LYS A 380 7.78 -16.52 -18.44
C LYS A 380 7.86 -16.84 -19.94
N ASN A 381 7.26 -16.00 -20.77
CA ASN A 381 7.23 -16.17 -22.22
C ASN A 381 8.54 -15.75 -22.85
N LYS A 382 9.47 -16.70 -23.02
CA LYS A 382 10.76 -16.45 -23.67
C LYS A 382 10.63 -16.00 -25.12
N GLY A 383 9.55 -16.35 -25.80
CA GLY A 383 9.29 -15.99 -27.19
C GLY A 383 9.15 -14.48 -27.40
N ILE A 384 8.61 -13.74 -26.40
CA ILE A 384 8.48 -12.27 -26.51
C ILE A 384 9.83 -11.59 -26.59
N VAL A 385 10.84 -12.05 -25.85
CA VAL A 385 12.20 -11.50 -25.88
C VAL A 385 12.85 -11.75 -27.23
N GLU A 386 12.66 -12.94 -27.79
CA GLU A 386 13.16 -13.29 -29.13
C GLU A 386 12.43 -12.49 -30.21
N LEU A 387 11.12 -12.30 -30.11
CA LEU A 387 10.32 -11.46 -30.99
C LEU A 387 10.81 -10.01 -31.00
N GLN A 388 11.09 -9.46 -29.83
CA GLN A 388 11.61 -8.08 -29.71
C GLN A 388 13.01 -7.95 -30.31
N HIS A 389 13.85 -8.98 -30.15
CA HIS A 389 15.16 -9.05 -30.80
C HIS A 389 15.02 -9.10 -32.32
N LEU A 390 14.12 -9.94 -32.85
CA LEU A 390 13.87 -10.04 -34.30
C LEU A 390 13.32 -8.74 -34.89
N ASN A 391 12.41 -8.05 -34.18
CA ASN A 391 11.88 -6.73 -34.59
C ASN A 391 12.98 -5.65 -34.60
N ASN A 392 13.91 -5.68 -33.65
CA ASN A 392 15.07 -4.78 -33.67
C ASN A 392 16.03 -5.09 -34.81
N VAL A 393 16.21 -6.36 -35.17
CA VAL A 393 17.00 -6.76 -36.35
C VAL A 393 16.31 -6.31 -37.63
N LEU A 394 14.98 -6.43 -37.70
CA LEU A 394 14.17 -5.99 -38.85
C LEU A 394 14.29 -4.48 -39.06
N SER A 395 14.18 -3.68 -38.00
CA SER A 395 14.34 -2.22 -38.11
C SER A 395 15.77 -1.84 -38.54
N GLY A 396 16.79 -2.50 -38.08
CA GLY A 396 18.17 -2.30 -38.54
C GLY A 396 18.42 -2.76 -39.98
N LEU A 397 17.64 -3.72 -40.49
CA LEU A 397 17.64 -4.14 -41.88
C LEU A 397 16.98 -3.07 -42.77
N HIS A 398 15.87 -2.48 -42.32
CA HIS A 398 15.20 -1.37 -43.03
C HIS A 398 16.14 -0.16 -43.19
N GLU A 399 16.86 0.26 -42.16
CA GLU A 399 17.86 1.32 -42.25
C GLU A 399 18.95 1.00 -43.31
N LYS A 400 19.46 -0.25 -43.29
CA LYS A 400 20.47 -0.68 -44.30
C LYS A 400 19.91 -0.73 -45.73
N MET A 401 18.63 -1.06 -45.89
CA MET A 401 17.96 -1.03 -47.18
C MET A 401 17.77 0.41 -47.71
N GLU A 402 17.43 1.34 -46.82
CA GLU A 402 17.34 2.77 -47.17
C GLU A 402 18.73 3.30 -47.63
N ASP A 403 19.79 2.95 -46.90
CA ASP A 403 21.17 3.32 -47.26
C ASP A 403 21.59 2.71 -48.63
N ALA A 404 21.25 1.43 -48.86
CA ALA A 404 21.52 0.78 -50.14
C ALA A 404 20.73 1.40 -51.31
N ALA A 405 19.50 1.84 -51.07
CA ALA A 405 18.67 2.55 -52.05
C ALA A 405 19.26 3.93 -52.37
N VAL A 406 19.75 4.67 -51.37
CA VAL A 406 20.40 5.99 -51.56
C VAL A 406 21.69 5.84 -52.40
N THR A 407 22.47 4.78 -52.15
CA THR A 407 23.72 4.49 -52.89
C THR A 407 23.49 3.82 -54.23
N LYS A 408 22.23 3.51 -54.62
CA LYS A 408 21.81 2.82 -55.85
C LYS A 408 22.44 1.43 -56.02
N ASP A 409 22.76 0.75 -54.93
CA ASP A 409 23.25 -0.62 -54.92
C ASP A 409 22.06 -1.59 -54.91
N TYR A 410 21.48 -1.84 -56.10
CA TYR A 410 20.29 -2.66 -56.26
C TYR A 410 20.50 -4.15 -55.98
N GLU A 411 21.75 -4.65 -56.09
CA GLU A 411 22.08 -6.03 -55.83
C GLU A 411 22.03 -6.31 -54.36
N LYS A 412 22.61 -5.43 -53.56
CA LYS A 412 22.57 -5.46 -52.10
C LYS A 412 21.17 -5.21 -51.49
N ALA A 413 20.42 -4.32 -52.12
CA ALA A 413 19.02 -4.08 -51.71
C ALA A 413 18.13 -5.32 -51.96
N ALA A 414 18.37 -6.10 -53.01
CA ALA A 414 17.65 -7.35 -53.29
C ALA A 414 17.99 -8.46 -52.31
N GLU A 415 19.28 -8.58 -51.89
CA GLU A 415 19.69 -9.52 -50.83
C GLU A 415 19.07 -9.19 -49.51
N LEU A 416 19.11 -7.93 -49.10
CA LEU A 416 18.47 -7.45 -47.83
C LEU A 416 16.95 -7.65 -47.84
N LYS A 417 16.29 -7.48 -48.99
CA LYS A 417 14.85 -7.77 -49.11
C LYS A 417 14.52 -9.26 -48.96
N ALA A 418 15.39 -10.14 -49.43
CA ALA A 418 15.20 -11.57 -49.25
C ALA A 418 15.44 -12.00 -47.76
N GLU A 419 16.31 -11.30 -47.02
CA GLU A 419 16.50 -11.49 -45.58
C GLU A 419 15.30 -10.94 -44.81
N GLU A 420 14.77 -9.79 -45.19
CA GLU A 420 13.56 -9.19 -44.59
C GLU A 420 12.38 -10.16 -44.68
N CYS A 421 12.08 -10.70 -45.87
CA CYS A 421 10.97 -11.65 -46.03
C CYS A 421 11.13 -12.90 -45.16
N LYS A 422 12.35 -13.42 -44.97
CA LYS A 422 12.61 -14.57 -44.09
C LYS A 422 12.45 -14.23 -42.60
N LEU A 423 12.79 -13.00 -42.21
CA LEU A 423 12.62 -12.51 -40.86
C LEU A 423 11.13 -12.23 -40.56
N GLU A 424 10.40 -11.64 -41.50
CA GLU A 424 8.95 -11.42 -41.39
C GLU A 424 8.19 -12.75 -41.25
N GLU A 425 8.58 -13.79 -42.01
CA GLU A 425 7.99 -15.12 -41.89
C GLU A 425 8.29 -15.77 -40.52
N LYS A 426 9.52 -15.59 -40.01
CA LYS A 426 9.89 -16.02 -38.64
C LYS A 426 9.14 -15.24 -37.57
N ILE A 427 9.04 -13.94 -37.69
CA ILE A 427 8.29 -13.08 -36.76
C ILE A 427 6.85 -13.54 -36.70
N LYS A 428 6.21 -13.75 -37.86
CA LYS A 428 4.82 -14.20 -37.95
C LYS A 428 4.58 -15.55 -37.28
N THR A 429 5.45 -16.54 -37.51
CA THR A 429 5.36 -17.85 -36.84
C THR A 429 5.55 -17.73 -35.35
N MET A 430 6.47 -16.90 -34.88
CA MET A 430 6.69 -16.64 -33.47
C MET A 430 5.57 -15.81 -32.83
N GLU A 431 4.97 -14.89 -33.55
CA GLU A 431 3.77 -14.17 -33.08
C GLU A 431 2.59 -15.11 -32.84
N GLU A 432 2.38 -16.07 -33.74
CA GLU A 432 1.35 -17.11 -33.59
C GLU A 432 1.64 -18.02 -32.35
N GLU A 433 2.90 -18.39 -32.12
CA GLU A 433 3.30 -19.21 -30.97
C GLU A 433 3.31 -18.44 -29.63
N THR A 434 3.53 -17.13 -29.65
CA THR A 434 3.61 -16.27 -28.46
C THR A 434 2.27 -15.69 -28.03
N SER A 435 1.28 -15.65 -28.91
CA SER A 435 -0.06 -15.09 -28.63
C SER A 435 -0.92 -15.95 -27.72
N ASP A 436 -0.55 -17.23 -27.47
CA ASP A 436 -1.36 -18.23 -26.79
C ASP A 436 -0.97 -18.46 -25.33
N VAL A 437 -0.27 -17.54 -24.68
CA VAL A 437 0.07 -17.69 -23.27
C VAL A 437 -1.14 -17.39 -22.39
N GLU A 438 -1.69 -18.43 -21.78
CA GLU A 438 -2.76 -18.29 -20.77
C GLU A 438 -2.19 -18.02 -19.38
N ILE A 439 -2.85 -17.13 -18.64
CA ILE A 439 -2.62 -16.99 -17.20
C ILE A 439 -3.13 -18.24 -16.50
N THR A 440 -2.30 -18.80 -15.61
CA THR A 440 -2.65 -19.99 -14.85
C THR A 440 -3.11 -19.65 -13.44
N ILE A 441 -3.84 -20.58 -12.79
CA ILE A 441 -4.20 -20.45 -11.37
C ILE A 441 -2.94 -20.36 -10.50
N ASP A 442 -1.84 -21.00 -10.93
CA ASP A 442 -0.54 -20.91 -10.22
C ASP A 442 0.07 -19.52 -10.28
N ASP A 443 -0.15 -18.75 -11.34
CA ASP A 443 0.30 -17.37 -11.44
C ASP A 443 -0.46 -16.46 -10.48
N ILE A 444 -1.79 -16.60 -10.41
CA ILE A 444 -2.62 -15.91 -9.42
C ILE A 444 -2.20 -16.28 -8.00
N GLY A 445 -2.01 -17.58 -7.74
CA GLY A 445 -1.57 -18.09 -6.44
C GLY A 445 -0.22 -17.51 -6.03
N TYR A 446 0.73 -17.38 -6.97
CA TYR A 446 2.04 -16.80 -6.70
C TYR A 446 1.98 -15.33 -6.29
N VAL A 447 1.18 -14.53 -6.99
CA VAL A 447 1.03 -13.11 -6.68
C VAL A 447 0.46 -12.94 -5.27
N ILE A 448 -0.61 -13.66 -4.97
CA ILE A 448 -1.24 -13.61 -3.65
C ILE A 448 -0.27 -14.08 -2.55
N GLU A 449 0.51 -15.14 -2.82
CA GLU A 449 1.54 -15.63 -1.90
C GLU A 449 2.66 -14.59 -1.70
N ALA A 450 3.08 -13.90 -2.75
CA ALA A 450 4.10 -12.86 -2.66
C ALA A 450 3.63 -11.69 -1.76
N TRP A 451 2.35 -11.31 -1.85
CA TRP A 451 1.79 -10.20 -1.07
C TRP A 451 1.47 -10.59 0.37
N THR A 452 0.80 -11.73 0.54
CA THR A 452 0.28 -12.14 1.85
C THR A 452 1.24 -13.01 2.65
N LYS A 453 2.28 -13.56 2.00
CA LYS A 453 3.19 -14.59 2.52
C LYS A 453 2.48 -15.89 2.89
N ILE A 454 1.28 -16.13 2.36
CA ILE A 454 0.50 -17.34 2.58
C ILE A 454 0.75 -18.28 1.40
N PRO A 455 1.13 -19.53 1.61
CA PRO A 455 1.39 -20.50 0.53
C PRO A 455 0.08 -20.92 -0.15
N VAL A 456 -0.49 -20.03 -0.99
CA VAL A 456 -1.77 -20.26 -1.67
C VAL A 456 -1.66 -21.38 -2.73
N ARG A 457 -0.47 -21.53 -3.37
CA ARG A 457 -0.22 -22.56 -4.38
C ARG A 457 -0.25 -23.98 -3.83
N SER A 458 0.01 -24.15 -2.54
CA SER A 458 -0.05 -25.47 -1.88
C SER A 458 -1.47 -25.89 -1.49
N VAL A 459 -2.48 -25.03 -1.68
CA VAL A 459 -3.86 -25.21 -1.17
C VAL A 459 -4.71 -26.06 -2.12
N THR A 460 -4.34 -26.22 -3.39
CA THR A 460 -5.26 -26.80 -4.39
C THR A 460 -5.27 -28.35 -4.47
N GLU A 461 -4.16 -29.05 -4.29
CA GLU A 461 -4.14 -30.53 -4.29
C GLU A 461 -3.41 -31.13 -3.07
N ASN A 462 -2.35 -30.45 -2.58
CA ASN A 462 -1.53 -30.92 -1.46
C ASN A 462 -2.09 -30.62 -0.05
N GLU A 463 -3.11 -29.75 0.08
CA GLU A 463 -3.63 -29.39 1.42
C GLU A 463 -4.40 -30.55 2.06
N ALA A 464 -5.17 -31.28 1.27
CA ALA A 464 -5.88 -32.45 1.76
C ALA A 464 -4.90 -33.52 2.27
N GLU A 465 -3.82 -33.80 1.52
CA GLU A 465 -2.77 -34.73 1.94
C GLU A 465 -2.01 -34.22 3.17
N LYS A 466 -1.64 -32.93 3.20
CA LYS A 466 -0.98 -32.32 4.36
C LYS A 466 -1.86 -32.38 5.61
N LEU A 467 -3.15 -32.13 5.49
CA LEU A 467 -4.10 -32.24 6.60
C LEU A 467 -4.33 -33.69 7.03
N MET A 468 -4.24 -34.65 6.11
CA MET A 468 -4.29 -36.09 6.44
C MET A 468 -3.06 -36.52 7.22
N LEU A 469 -1.88 -36.05 6.83
CA LEU A 469 -0.58 -36.37 7.45
C LEU A 469 -0.23 -35.43 8.62
N LEU A 470 -1.11 -34.46 8.98
CA LEU A 470 -0.84 -33.47 10.02
C LEU A 470 -0.41 -34.10 11.35
N GLU A 471 -1.09 -35.17 11.74
CA GLU A 471 -0.85 -35.89 12.98
C GLU A 471 0.56 -36.51 13.04
N GLU A 472 0.98 -37.19 11.96
CA GLU A 472 2.32 -37.77 11.85
C GLU A 472 3.41 -36.69 11.86
N ARG A 473 3.16 -35.54 11.21
CA ARG A 473 4.08 -34.41 11.17
C ARG A 473 4.25 -33.74 12.53
N LEU A 474 3.15 -33.57 13.27
CA LEU A 474 3.20 -33.01 14.62
C LEU A 474 3.98 -33.93 15.56
N HIS A 475 3.83 -35.27 15.42
CA HIS A 475 4.58 -36.25 16.20
C HIS A 475 6.08 -36.28 15.94
N LYS A 476 6.58 -35.71 14.85
CA LYS A 476 8.02 -35.55 14.62
C LYS A 476 8.68 -34.62 15.63
N ARG A 477 7.94 -33.60 16.12
CA ARG A 477 8.44 -32.61 17.08
C ARG A 477 7.85 -32.78 18.49
N VAL A 478 6.62 -33.31 18.59
CA VAL A 478 5.91 -33.47 19.84
C VAL A 478 5.92 -34.95 20.23
N VAL A 479 6.62 -35.28 21.28
CA VAL A 479 6.74 -36.63 21.79
C VAL A 479 5.61 -36.91 22.83
N GLY A 480 4.96 -38.05 22.68
CA GLY A 480 3.81 -38.38 23.50
C GLY A 480 2.58 -37.54 23.14
N GLN A 481 1.69 -37.32 24.10
CA GLN A 481 0.49 -36.46 23.96
C GLN A 481 -0.41 -36.88 22.79
N ASN A 482 -0.56 -38.18 22.51
CA ASN A 482 -1.27 -38.70 21.34
C ASN A 482 -2.70 -38.16 21.25
N ASP A 483 -3.46 -38.20 22.35
CA ASP A 483 -4.84 -37.73 22.38
C ASP A 483 -4.96 -36.23 22.08
N ALA A 484 -3.98 -35.44 22.55
CA ALA A 484 -3.92 -33.99 22.29
C ALA A 484 -3.65 -33.72 20.81
N VAL A 485 -2.68 -34.41 20.20
CA VAL A 485 -2.32 -34.22 18.78
C VAL A 485 -3.47 -34.69 17.87
N GLU A 486 -4.11 -35.83 18.18
CA GLU A 486 -5.27 -36.34 17.43
C GLU A 486 -6.44 -35.35 17.48
N SER A 487 -6.79 -34.88 18.68
CA SER A 487 -7.92 -33.95 18.88
C SER A 487 -7.70 -32.64 18.15
N VAL A 488 -6.49 -32.03 18.24
CA VAL A 488 -6.13 -30.81 17.50
C VAL A 488 -6.24 -31.06 16.00
N SER A 489 -5.65 -32.15 15.50
CA SER A 489 -5.64 -32.46 14.07
C SER A 489 -7.05 -32.68 13.51
N ARG A 490 -7.91 -33.37 14.27
CA ARG A 490 -9.31 -33.61 13.93
C ARG A 490 -10.11 -32.30 13.87
N ALA A 491 -9.96 -31.43 14.86
CA ALA A 491 -10.66 -30.16 14.91
C ALA A 491 -10.23 -29.22 13.79
N ILE A 492 -8.93 -29.17 13.48
CA ILE A 492 -8.41 -28.36 12.37
C ILE A 492 -8.90 -28.87 11.03
N ARG A 493 -8.87 -30.20 10.77
CA ARG A 493 -9.43 -30.81 9.57
C ARG A 493 -10.92 -30.43 9.40
N ARG A 494 -11.74 -30.55 10.45
CA ARG A 494 -13.15 -30.18 10.47
C ARG A 494 -13.38 -28.70 10.12
N ASN A 495 -12.57 -27.79 10.64
CA ASN A 495 -12.71 -26.35 10.39
C ASN A 495 -12.25 -25.95 9.00
N ARG A 496 -11.16 -26.54 8.47
CA ARG A 496 -10.63 -26.24 7.12
C ARG A 496 -11.54 -26.74 6.00
N LEU A 497 -12.24 -27.85 6.20
CA LEU A 497 -13.19 -28.40 5.23
C LEU A 497 -14.51 -27.60 5.10
N GLY A 498 -14.68 -26.53 5.87
CA GLY A 498 -15.80 -25.59 5.68
C GLY A 498 -17.18 -26.13 6.10
N PHE A 499 -17.27 -27.20 6.89
CA PHE A 499 -18.55 -27.74 7.37
C PHE A 499 -19.33 -26.82 8.32
N LYS A 500 -18.72 -25.71 8.77
CA LYS A 500 -19.40 -24.72 9.62
C LYS A 500 -19.99 -23.58 8.78
N LYS A 501 -21.29 -23.29 8.94
CA LYS A 501 -21.98 -22.15 8.29
C LYS A 501 -21.47 -20.77 8.76
N ARG A 502 -20.85 -20.69 9.94
CA ARG A 502 -20.31 -19.43 10.49
C ARG A 502 -18.80 -19.44 10.38
N LYS A 503 -18.25 -18.39 9.78
CA LYS A 503 -16.82 -18.16 9.69
C LYS A 503 -16.34 -17.64 11.05
N LYS A 504 -15.69 -18.49 11.86
CA LYS A 504 -15.11 -18.17 13.15
C LYS A 504 -13.78 -18.88 13.34
N PRO A 505 -12.86 -18.32 14.16
CA PRO A 505 -11.55 -18.92 14.40
C PRO A 505 -11.69 -20.31 15.06
N SER A 506 -10.67 -21.16 14.84
CA SER A 506 -10.52 -22.40 15.59
C SER A 506 -10.01 -22.08 16.98
N SER A 507 -10.63 -22.59 18.03
CA SER A 507 -10.33 -22.23 19.40
C SER A 507 -10.09 -23.43 20.30
N PHE A 508 -8.98 -23.39 21.06
CA PHE A 508 -8.54 -24.47 21.93
C PHE A 508 -8.12 -23.96 23.30
N ILE A 509 -8.41 -24.74 24.37
CA ILE A 509 -7.75 -24.58 25.65
C ILE A 509 -6.85 -25.79 25.91
N PHE A 510 -5.56 -25.57 26.10
CA PHE A 510 -4.58 -26.57 26.45
C PHE A 510 -4.35 -26.56 27.98
N VAL A 511 -4.79 -27.60 28.63
CA VAL A 511 -4.73 -27.72 30.07
C VAL A 511 -3.72 -28.80 30.47
N GLY A 512 -2.87 -28.53 31.47
CA GLY A 512 -1.93 -29.53 31.94
C GLY A 512 -0.73 -28.91 32.67
N PRO A 513 0.15 -29.75 33.27
CA PRO A 513 1.33 -29.32 33.97
C PRO A 513 2.26 -28.45 33.10
N THR A 514 3.19 -27.75 33.76
CA THR A 514 4.22 -27.01 33.03
C THR A 514 5.24 -27.97 32.44
N GLY A 515 5.75 -27.65 31.21
CA GLY A 515 6.82 -28.43 30.58
C GLY A 515 6.41 -29.74 29.93
N VAL A 516 5.11 -29.98 29.67
CA VAL A 516 4.60 -31.21 29.02
C VAL A 516 4.47 -31.09 27.48
N GLY A 517 4.88 -29.94 26.86
CA GLY A 517 4.87 -29.78 25.43
C GLY A 517 3.76 -28.89 24.88
N LYS A 518 2.94 -28.21 25.72
CA LYS A 518 1.86 -27.32 25.27
C LYS A 518 2.33 -26.27 24.23
N THR A 519 3.37 -25.51 24.56
CA THR A 519 3.93 -24.47 23.71
C THR A 519 4.63 -25.04 22.48
N GLU A 520 5.24 -26.22 22.60
CA GLU A 520 5.92 -26.89 21.46
C GLU A 520 4.91 -27.37 20.42
N LEU A 521 3.76 -27.93 20.87
CA LEU A 521 2.68 -28.28 19.96
C LEU A 521 2.15 -27.04 19.19
N VAL A 522 2.05 -25.88 19.88
CA VAL A 522 1.62 -24.63 19.21
C VAL A 522 2.62 -24.18 18.15
N LYS A 523 3.92 -24.23 18.44
CA LYS A 523 4.97 -23.89 17.47
C LYS A 523 4.98 -24.82 16.28
N SER A 524 4.92 -26.13 16.53
CA SER A 524 4.84 -27.16 15.50
C SER A 524 3.60 -26.95 14.63
N LEU A 525 2.45 -26.66 15.24
CA LEU A 525 1.22 -26.39 14.55
C LEU A 525 1.31 -25.13 13.65
N SER A 526 1.93 -24.06 14.15
CA SER A 526 2.14 -22.83 13.37
C SER A 526 3.01 -23.10 12.14
N SER A 527 4.09 -23.84 12.30
CA SER A 527 4.98 -24.23 11.20
C SER A 527 4.27 -25.10 10.16
N GLU A 528 3.46 -26.10 10.59
CA GLU A 528 2.77 -27.01 9.66
C GLU A 528 1.58 -26.35 8.95
N LEU A 529 0.82 -25.49 9.62
CA LEU A 529 -0.36 -24.85 9.03
C LEU A 529 -0.02 -23.63 8.15
N PHE A 530 0.98 -22.84 8.54
CA PHE A 530 1.29 -21.56 7.93
C PHE A 530 2.73 -21.47 7.38
N GLY A 531 3.48 -22.58 7.40
CA GLY A 531 4.80 -22.68 6.80
C GLY A 531 5.93 -21.96 7.56
N SER A 532 5.64 -21.28 8.68
CA SER A 532 6.63 -20.57 9.48
C SER A 532 6.23 -20.50 10.96
N GLU A 533 7.23 -20.61 11.85
CA GLU A 533 7.05 -20.32 13.27
C GLU A 533 6.76 -18.84 13.54
N GLU A 534 7.14 -17.93 12.63
CA GLU A 534 6.86 -16.49 12.75
C GLU A 534 5.36 -16.14 12.61
N ALA A 535 4.54 -17.08 12.13
CA ALA A 535 3.09 -16.94 12.13
C ALA A 535 2.47 -17.11 13.55
N LEU A 536 3.30 -17.40 14.55
CA LEU A 536 2.89 -17.49 15.96
C LEU A 536 2.92 -16.11 16.62
N ILE A 537 1.75 -15.64 17.06
CA ILE A 537 1.59 -14.46 17.90
C ILE A 537 1.44 -14.91 19.33
N ARG A 538 2.48 -14.78 20.14
CA ARG A 538 2.45 -15.12 21.55
C ARG A 538 2.16 -13.90 22.43
N LEU A 539 1.21 -14.05 23.34
CA LEU A 539 0.82 -13.07 24.34
C LEU A 539 0.82 -13.76 25.73
N ASP A 540 1.61 -13.24 26.65
CA ASP A 540 1.63 -13.71 28.04
C ASP A 540 0.55 -12.94 28.84
N MET A 541 -0.46 -13.65 29.31
CA MET A 541 -1.58 -13.04 30.02
C MET A 541 -1.20 -12.50 31.40
N SER A 542 -0.01 -12.83 31.93
CA SER A 542 0.52 -12.20 33.12
C SER A 542 0.78 -10.70 32.94
N GLU A 543 0.98 -10.22 31.70
CA GLU A 543 1.14 -8.80 31.38
C GLU A 543 -0.21 -8.06 31.31
N TYR A 544 -1.33 -8.80 31.24
CA TYR A 544 -2.68 -8.28 31.02
C TYR A 544 -3.61 -8.52 32.22
N MET A 545 -3.05 -8.47 33.44
CA MET A 545 -3.79 -8.66 34.68
C MET A 545 -4.61 -7.43 35.06
N GLU A 546 -4.23 -6.24 34.61
CA GLU A 546 -4.88 -4.99 34.97
C GLU A 546 -5.71 -4.43 33.82
N LYS A 547 -6.82 -3.75 34.15
CA LYS A 547 -7.77 -3.22 33.19
C LYS A 547 -7.13 -2.31 32.13
N HIS A 548 -6.19 -1.46 32.53
CA HIS A 548 -5.53 -0.52 31.61
C HIS A 548 -4.59 -1.23 30.62
N THR A 549 -4.11 -2.43 30.94
CA THR A 549 -3.23 -3.19 30.04
C THR A 549 -4.03 -3.86 28.92
N VAL A 550 -5.32 -4.14 29.11
CA VAL A 550 -6.20 -4.69 28.07
C VAL A 550 -6.34 -3.73 26.90
N SER A 551 -6.34 -2.42 27.17
CA SER A 551 -6.37 -1.40 26.12
C SER A 551 -5.18 -1.48 25.16
N LYS A 552 -4.04 -2.07 25.56
CA LYS A 552 -2.90 -2.31 24.66
C LYS A 552 -3.22 -3.34 23.57
N LEU A 553 -4.14 -4.27 23.82
CA LEU A 553 -4.52 -5.30 22.85
C LEU A 553 -5.41 -4.74 21.72
N ILE A 554 -6.35 -3.84 22.08
CA ILE A 554 -7.40 -3.33 21.18
C ILE A 554 -7.08 -1.89 20.70
N GLY A 555 -6.26 -1.15 21.47
CA GLY A 555 -5.96 0.26 21.31
C GLY A 555 -6.55 1.10 22.46
N ALA A 556 -5.97 2.27 22.70
CA ALA A 556 -6.42 3.19 23.72
C ALA A 556 -7.71 3.91 23.27
N PRO A 557 -8.69 4.17 24.15
CA PRO A 557 -9.87 4.94 23.82
C PRO A 557 -9.52 6.40 23.48
N PRO A 558 -10.39 7.10 22.72
CA PRO A 558 -10.18 8.49 22.33
C PRO A 558 -9.87 9.38 23.56
N GLY A 559 -8.82 10.22 23.43
CA GLY A 559 -8.38 11.14 24.49
C GLY A 559 -7.32 10.60 25.44
N TYR A 560 -6.90 9.34 25.32
CA TYR A 560 -5.78 8.79 26.07
C TYR A 560 -4.49 8.78 25.26
N VAL A 561 -3.35 8.87 25.96
CA VAL A 561 -2.02 8.78 25.34
C VAL A 561 -1.87 7.42 24.64
N GLY A 562 -1.48 7.45 23.35
CA GLY A 562 -1.34 6.25 22.53
C GLY A 562 -2.59 5.88 21.70
N TYR A 563 -3.59 6.73 21.61
CA TYR A 563 -4.78 6.53 20.74
C TYR A 563 -4.41 6.34 19.26
N ASP A 564 -3.41 7.07 18.76
CA ASP A 564 -2.92 6.94 17.38
C ASP A 564 -2.17 5.63 17.11
N GLN A 565 -1.75 4.94 18.18
CA GLN A 565 -1.16 3.62 18.09
C GLN A 565 -2.28 2.57 18.17
N GLY A 566 -2.50 1.85 17.08
CA GLY A 566 -3.46 0.74 17.05
C GLY A 566 -3.16 -0.32 18.12
N GLY A 567 -4.13 -1.18 18.43
CA GLY A 567 -3.93 -2.26 19.42
C GLY A 567 -2.88 -3.29 18.96
N GLN A 568 -2.08 -3.78 19.88
CA GLN A 568 -1.00 -4.73 19.57
C GLN A 568 -1.51 -6.02 18.92
N LEU A 569 -2.65 -6.55 19.37
CA LEU A 569 -3.24 -7.75 18.81
C LEU A 569 -3.91 -7.43 17.47
N THR A 570 -4.74 -6.39 17.41
CA THR A 570 -5.49 -6.02 16.21
C THR A 570 -4.58 -5.64 15.05
N GLU A 571 -3.50 -4.88 15.29
CA GLU A 571 -2.52 -4.53 14.26
C GLU A 571 -1.71 -5.74 13.76
N ARG A 572 -1.31 -6.67 14.67
CA ARG A 572 -0.60 -7.90 14.26
C ARG A 572 -1.48 -8.78 13.39
N ILE A 573 -2.76 -8.96 13.75
CA ILE A 573 -3.70 -9.77 12.97
C ILE A 573 -4.05 -9.10 11.65
N ARG A 574 -4.20 -7.78 11.61
CA ARG A 574 -4.42 -7.06 10.35
C ARG A 574 -3.27 -7.26 9.36
N ARG A 575 -2.04 -7.30 9.86
CA ARG A 575 -0.83 -7.55 9.03
C ARG A 575 -0.61 -9.01 8.70
N LYS A 576 -0.99 -9.93 9.60
CA LYS A 576 -0.83 -11.38 9.44
C LYS A 576 -2.15 -12.08 9.81
N PRO A 577 -3.16 -12.07 8.93
CA PRO A 577 -4.49 -12.64 9.21
C PRO A 577 -4.47 -14.17 9.33
N TYR A 578 -3.43 -14.82 8.79
CA TYR A 578 -3.19 -16.26 8.91
C TYR A 578 -2.11 -16.49 9.96
N SER A 579 -2.54 -16.68 11.22
CA SER A 579 -1.64 -16.83 12.37
C SER A 579 -2.22 -17.72 13.45
N VAL A 580 -1.33 -18.26 14.28
CA VAL A 580 -1.70 -18.92 15.52
C VAL A 580 -1.54 -17.90 16.65
N ILE A 581 -2.59 -17.66 17.41
CA ILE A 581 -2.58 -16.78 18.56
C ILE A 581 -2.46 -17.67 19.81
N LEU A 582 -1.33 -17.55 20.52
CA LEU A 582 -1.12 -18.23 21.79
C LEU A 582 -1.31 -17.24 22.94
N LEU A 583 -2.35 -17.47 23.73
CA LEU A 583 -2.60 -16.78 24.99
C LEU A 583 -2.08 -17.66 26.13
N ASP A 584 -0.89 -17.34 26.63
CA ASP A 584 -0.24 -18.15 27.66
C ASP A 584 -0.75 -17.75 29.06
N GLU A 585 -1.01 -18.72 29.94
CA GLU A 585 -1.53 -18.56 31.30
C GLU A 585 -2.84 -17.74 31.38
N ILE A 586 -3.83 -18.13 30.56
CA ILE A 586 -5.10 -17.41 30.38
C ILE A 586 -5.87 -17.16 31.69
N GLU A 587 -5.68 -17.99 32.72
CA GLU A 587 -6.27 -17.83 34.06
C GLU A 587 -5.82 -16.57 34.77
N LYS A 588 -4.72 -15.93 34.35
CA LYS A 588 -4.21 -14.68 34.93
C LYS A 588 -4.80 -13.43 34.29
N ALA A 589 -5.46 -13.56 33.14
CA ALA A 589 -5.98 -12.43 32.40
C ALA A 589 -7.08 -11.68 33.16
N HIS A 590 -7.13 -10.35 32.94
CA HIS A 590 -8.24 -9.53 33.46
C HIS A 590 -9.58 -9.94 32.82
N GLY A 591 -10.69 -9.72 33.51
CA GLY A 591 -12.04 -10.07 33.06
C GLY A 591 -12.42 -9.50 31.69
N ASP A 592 -11.92 -8.31 31.33
CA ASP A 592 -12.20 -7.66 30.03
C ASP A 592 -11.53 -8.39 28.86
N VAL A 593 -10.44 -9.14 29.07
CA VAL A 593 -9.84 -10.01 28.02
C VAL A 593 -10.84 -11.08 27.62
N PHE A 594 -11.56 -11.68 28.57
CA PHE A 594 -12.59 -12.68 28.25
C PHE A 594 -13.75 -12.09 27.46
N ASN A 595 -14.16 -10.86 27.77
CA ASN A 595 -15.21 -10.16 27.02
C ASN A 595 -14.79 -9.91 25.56
N MET A 596 -13.53 -9.51 25.33
CA MET A 596 -12.96 -9.36 24.00
C MET A 596 -12.91 -10.72 23.25
N LEU A 597 -12.43 -11.77 23.93
CA LEU A 597 -12.37 -13.10 23.34
C LEU A 597 -13.75 -13.67 23.01
N LEU A 598 -14.78 -13.40 23.81
CA LEU A 598 -16.15 -13.78 23.50
C LEU A 598 -16.61 -13.22 22.17
N GLN A 599 -16.33 -11.95 21.86
CA GLN A 599 -16.65 -11.34 20.60
C GLN A 599 -15.92 -12.02 19.43
N ILE A 600 -14.62 -12.28 19.59
CA ILE A 600 -13.82 -12.96 18.56
C ILE A 600 -14.34 -14.39 18.30
N LEU A 601 -14.61 -15.16 19.38
CA LEU A 601 -15.06 -16.55 19.29
C LEU A 601 -16.50 -16.70 18.73
N GLU A 602 -17.32 -15.66 18.84
CA GLU A 602 -18.70 -15.67 18.36
C GLU A 602 -18.83 -15.12 16.95
N ASP A 603 -18.32 -13.91 16.73
CA ASP A 603 -18.48 -13.15 15.49
C ASP A 603 -17.31 -13.31 14.52
N GLY A 604 -16.19 -13.89 14.96
CA GLY A 604 -14.97 -14.01 14.14
C GLY A 604 -14.26 -12.68 13.88
N ARG A 605 -14.68 -11.60 14.53
CA ARG A 605 -14.17 -10.24 14.31
C ARG A 605 -14.07 -9.44 15.61
N LEU A 606 -13.23 -8.42 15.60
CA LEU A 606 -13.07 -7.49 16.71
C LEU A 606 -12.97 -6.07 16.17
N THR A 607 -13.71 -5.14 16.77
CA THR A 607 -13.60 -3.72 16.44
C THR A 607 -12.54 -3.08 17.35
N ASP A 608 -11.55 -2.42 16.75
CA ASP A 608 -10.51 -1.72 17.50
C ASP A 608 -11.00 -0.37 18.06
N SER A 609 -10.16 0.31 18.85
CA SER A 609 -10.48 1.62 19.44
C SER A 609 -10.64 2.74 18.40
N GLN A 610 -10.18 2.53 17.17
CA GLN A 610 -10.33 3.47 16.05
C GLN A 610 -11.59 3.19 15.22
N GLY A 611 -12.42 2.20 15.62
CA GLY A 611 -13.64 1.82 14.91
C GLY A 611 -13.41 0.84 13.75
N ARG A 612 -12.17 0.38 13.51
CA ARG A 612 -11.86 -0.54 12.41
C ARG A 612 -12.17 -1.96 12.83
N THR A 613 -12.81 -2.71 11.94
CA THR A 613 -13.13 -4.13 12.17
C THR A 613 -11.96 -5.00 11.69
N VAL A 614 -11.41 -5.81 12.58
CA VAL A 614 -10.34 -6.77 12.30
C VAL A 614 -10.92 -8.18 12.27
N ASN A 615 -10.64 -8.93 11.22
CA ASN A 615 -11.15 -10.27 11.00
C ASN A 615 -10.20 -11.33 11.59
N PHE A 616 -10.74 -12.27 12.38
CA PHE A 616 -10.03 -13.37 13.02
C PHE A 616 -10.39 -14.75 12.45
N GLU A 617 -11.25 -14.81 11.43
CA GLU A 617 -11.78 -16.07 10.88
C GLU A 617 -10.70 -17.08 10.47
N ASN A 618 -9.57 -16.58 9.99
CA ASN A 618 -8.45 -17.38 9.50
C ASN A 618 -7.39 -17.68 10.57
N THR A 619 -7.62 -17.26 11.82
CA THR A 619 -6.69 -17.51 12.92
C THR A 619 -7.01 -18.80 13.68
N VAL A 620 -6.00 -19.33 14.35
CA VAL A 620 -6.15 -20.41 15.33
C VAL A 620 -5.84 -19.84 16.69
N ILE A 621 -6.79 -19.85 17.61
CA ILE A 621 -6.63 -19.32 18.97
C ILE A 621 -6.38 -20.46 19.94
N ILE A 622 -5.24 -20.43 20.60
CA ILE A 622 -4.85 -21.44 21.57
C ILE A 622 -4.57 -20.73 22.91
N MET A 623 -5.25 -21.17 23.93
CA MET A 623 -5.11 -20.68 25.30
C MET A 623 -4.45 -21.75 26.15
N THR A 624 -3.40 -21.44 26.90
CA THR A 624 -2.81 -22.40 27.83
C THR A 624 -3.26 -22.10 29.25
N SER A 625 -3.49 -23.16 30.03
CA SER A 625 -3.81 -23.06 31.43
C SER A 625 -3.12 -24.15 32.24
N ASN A 626 -2.74 -23.81 33.46
CA ASN A 626 -2.22 -24.74 34.44
C ASN A 626 -3.31 -25.16 35.49
N ALA A 627 -4.57 -24.83 35.20
CA ALA A 627 -5.70 -25.13 36.07
C ALA A 627 -5.86 -26.65 36.32
N GLY A 628 -6.17 -27.05 37.53
CA GLY A 628 -6.41 -28.45 37.86
C GLY A 628 -5.18 -29.30 38.18
N THR A 629 -3.96 -28.80 37.91
CA THR A 629 -2.72 -29.59 38.07
C THR A 629 -2.24 -29.76 39.50
N GLY A 630 -2.83 -29.05 40.48
CA GLY A 630 -2.42 -29.04 41.89
C GLY A 630 -3.38 -29.74 42.86
N LEU A 631 -4.49 -30.28 42.40
CA LEU A 631 -5.48 -30.90 43.24
C LEU A 631 -5.01 -32.31 43.63
N LYS A 632 -4.38 -32.44 44.83
CA LYS A 632 -4.17 -33.74 45.47
C LYS A 632 -5.55 -34.35 45.70
N SER A 633 -5.77 -35.57 45.20
CA SER A 633 -6.96 -36.34 45.57
C SER A 633 -6.94 -36.65 47.06
N ALA A 634 -7.64 -35.86 47.85
CA ALA A 634 -8.03 -36.20 49.18
C ALA A 634 -9.41 -36.88 49.13
N GLY A 635 -9.49 -38.00 48.48
CA GLY A 635 -10.71 -38.81 48.35
C GLY A 635 -10.49 -40.17 48.97
N ILE A 636 -11.06 -40.40 50.13
CA ILE A 636 -11.27 -41.71 50.72
C ILE A 636 -12.46 -42.34 50.00
N GLY A 637 -12.20 -43.18 48.99
CA GLY A 637 -13.27 -43.91 48.27
C GLY A 637 -12.73 -44.56 46.99
N PHE A 638 -13.30 -45.69 46.59
CA PHE A 638 -12.98 -46.50 45.42
C PHE A 638 -13.09 -45.66 44.12
N GLU A 639 -12.01 -45.00 43.76
CA GLU A 639 -11.98 -44.26 42.47
C GLU A 639 -11.61 -45.18 41.32
N LYS A 640 -12.46 -45.12 40.29
CA LYS A 640 -12.13 -45.64 38.95
C LYS A 640 -10.85 -44.92 38.47
N ARG A 641 -9.72 -45.62 38.49
CA ARG A 641 -8.48 -45.21 37.81
C ARG A 641 -8.75 -45.28 36.31
N GLY A 642 -8.93 -44.12 35.68
CA GLY A 642 -9.08 -44.01 34.21
C GLY A 642 -9.03 -42.55 33.79
N ASP A 643 -8.56 -42.28 32.58
CA ASP A 643 -8.37 -40.97 31.92
C ASP A 643 -9.61 -40.07 32.03
N ARG A 644 -10.83 -40.66 32.04
CA ARG A 644 -12.10 -39.92 32.20
C ARG A 644 -12.23 -39.19 33.54
N ALA A 645 -11.64 -39.72 34.62
CA ALA A 645 -11.69 -39.08 35.93
C ALA A 645 -10.77 -37.85 36.00
N GLU A 646 -9.68 -37.83 35.26
CA GLU A 646 -8.81 -36.66 35.16
C GLU A 646 -9.47 -35.56 34.31
N GLU A 647 -10.13 -35.88 33.21
CA GLU A 647 -10.88 -34.93 32.39
C GLU A 647 -12.04 -34.28 33.16
N GLU A 648 -12.79 -35.07 33.98
CA GLU A 648 -13.87 -34.52 34.80
C GLU A 648 -13.34 -33.53 35.85
N LYS A 649 -12.21 -33.83 36.48
CA LYS A 649 -11.55 -32.96 37.47
C LYS A 649 -11.03 -31.67 36.83
N VAL A 650 -10.45 -31.78 35.65
CA VAL A 650 -9.99 -30.59 34.85
C VAL A 650 -11.19 -29.73 34.50
N ASN A 651 -12.26 -30.32 34.00
CA ASN A 651 -13.47 -29.60 33.64
C ASN A 651 -14.12 -28.89 34.82
N GLU A 652 -14.12 -29.54 36.03
CA GLU A 652 -14.58 -28.91 37.27
C GLU A 652 -13.69 -27.74 37.70
N ALA A 653 -12.36 -27.87 37.56
CA ALA A 653 -11.43 -26.80 37.88
C ALA A 653 -11.59 -25.61 36.90
N LEU A 654 -11.79 -25.87 35.58
CA LEU A 654 -12.03 -24.83 34.59
C LEU A 654 -13.33 -24.09 34.86
N ARG A 655 -14.41 -24.78 35.24
CA ARG A 655 -15.69 -24.15 35.60
C ARG A 655 -15.61 -23.22 36.82
N LYS A 656 -14.63 -23.42 37.71
CA LYS A 656 -14.37 -22.52 38.86
C LYS A 656 -13.64 -21.25 38.45
N ILE A 657 -12.88 -21.28 37.37
CA ILE A 657 -12.04 -20.16 36.89
C ILE A 657 -12.75 -19.38 35.79
N PHE A 658 -13.37 -20.09 34.85
CA PHE A 658 -13.98 -19.49 33.66
C PHE A 658 -15.51 -19.53 33.69
N ARG A 659 -16.14 -18.50 33.16
CA ARG A 659 -17.59 -18.46 33.05
C ARG A 659 -18.08 -19.55 32.06
N PRO A 660 -19.23 -20.24 32.36
CA PRO A 660 -19.78 -21.26 31.48
C PRO A 660 -19.98 -20.80 30.05
N GLU A 661 -20.37 -19.54 29.89
CA GLU A 661 -20.57 -18.89 28.60
C GLU A 661 -19.30 -18.90 27.74
N PHE A 662 -18.14 -18.65 28.32
CA PHE A 662 -16.86 -18.69 27.64
C PHE A 662 -16.45 -20.11 27.24
N LEU A 663 -16.58 -21.08 28.15
CA LEU A 663 -16.23 -22.47 27.88
C LEU A 663 -17.09 -23.10 26.76
N ASN A 664 -18.38 -22.71 26.66
CA ASN A 664 -19.30 -23.21 25.64
C ASN A 664 -18.97 -22.69 24.21
N ARG A 665 -18.13 -21.68 24.08
CA ARG A 665 -17.75 -21.10 22.79
C ARG A 665 -16.43 -21.64 22.24
N ILE A 666 -15.70 -22.39 23.06
CA ILE A 666 -14.44 -23.01 22.69
C ILE A 666 -14.73 -24.30 21.94
N ASP A 667 -14.01 -24.53 20.86
CA ASP A 667 -14.22 -25.72 20.02
C ASP A 667 -13.78 -27.00 20.74
N GLU A 668 -12.64 -26.99 21.44
CA GLU A 668 -12.16 -28.16 22.19
C GLU A 668 -11.28 -27.79 23.37
N ILE A 669 -11.41 -28.55 24.47
CA ILE A 669 -10.55 -28.48 25.65
C ILE A 669 -9.66 -29.71 25.62
N ILE A 670 -8.34 -29.49 25.57
CA ILE A 670 -7.35 -30.54 25.37
C ILE A 670 -6.51 -30.68 26.63
N VAL A 671 -6.52 -31.88 27.20
CA VAL A 671 -5.79 -32.21 28.46
C VAL A 671 -4.45 -32.84 28.10
N PHE A 672 -3.38 -32.25 28.60
CA PHE A 672 -2.02 -32.75 28.44
C PHE A 672 -1.65 -33.63 29.66
N SER A 673 -1.26 -34.85 29.38
CA SER A 673 -0.81 -35.81 30.36
C SER A 673 0.63 -35.51 30.85
N LYS A 674 1.00 -36.07 31.97
CA LYS A 674 2.39 -36.04 32.46
C LYS A 674 3.28 -36.87 31.53
N LEU A 675 4.51 -36.43 31.33
CA LEU A 675 5.49 -37.16 30.52
C LEU A 675 6.05 -38.36 31.28
N THR A 676 6.10 -39.48 30.61
CA THR A 676 6.78 -40.70 31.11
C THR A 676 8.29 -40.61 30.93
N GLU A 677 9.04 -41.44 31.65
CA GLU A 677 10.51 -41.49 31.52
C GLU A 677 10.95 -41.84 30.08
N GLN A 678 10.22 -42.71 29.40
CA GLN A 678 10.51 -43.09 28.01
C GLN A 678 10.30 -41.93 27.06
N GLU A 679 9.30 -41.11 27.27
CA GLU A 679 9.04 -39.90 26.47
C GLU A 679 10.10 -38.84 26.74
N LEU A 680 10.57 -38.67 27.99
CA LEU A 680 11.67 -37.78 28.29
C LEU A 680 12.99 -38.20 27.61
N LYS A 681 13.26 -39.51 27.47
CA LYS A 681 14.39 -40.02 26.71
C LYS A 681 14.32 -39.57 25.24
N LYS A 682 13.16 -39.73 24.62
CA LYS A 682 12.93 -39.29 23.24
C LYS A 682 13.05 -37.77 23.09
N ILE A 683 12.54 -37.00 24.04
CA ILE A 683 12.65 -35.54 24.05
C ILE A 683 14.11 -35.11 24.14
N LEU A 684 14.91 -35.81 25.00
CA LEU A 684 16.34 -35.54 25.09
C LEU A 684 17.05 -35.79 23.74
N GLU A 685 16.71 -36.87 23.04
CA GLU A 685 17.27 -37.16 21.70
C GLU A 685 16.96 -36.07 20.71
N LEU A 686 15.72 -35.53 20.70
CA LEU A 686 15.37 -34.41 19.83
C LEU A 686 16.17 -33.15 20.19
N MET A 687 16.31 -32.82 21.51
CA MET A 687 17.10 -31.65 21.90
C MET A 687 18.58 -31.80 21.55
N LEU A 688 19.15 -32.99 21.67
CA LEU A 688 20.54 -33.28 21.29
C LEU A 688 20.71 -33.17 19.77
N SER A 689 19.75 -33.67 18.98
CA SER A 689 19.79 -33.56 17.54
C SER A 689 19.71 -32.09 17.05
N GLU A 690 18.98 -31.21 17.76
CA GLU A 690 18.99 -29.76 17.48
C GLU A 690 20.41 -29.19 17.70
N VAL A 691 21.03 -29.48 18.83
CA VAL A 691 22.39 -29.02 19.13
C VAL A 691 23.42 -29.62 18.15
N GLU A 692 23.27 -30.88 17.78
CA GLU A 692 24.12 -31.54 16.77
C GLU A 692 24.02 -30.86 15.40
N MET A 693 22.80 -30.46 14.98
CA MET A 693 22.60 -29.72 13.74
C MET A 693 23.26 -28.34 13.77
N GLU A 694 23.05 -27.57 14.84
CA GLU A 694 23.66 -26.23 15.02
C GLU A 694 25.20 -26.26 14.97
N ILE A 695 25.81 -27.30 15.55
CA ILE A 695 27.24 -27.46 15.56
C ILE A 695 27.77 -27.97 14.21
N ARG A 696 26.99 -28.82 13.54
CA ARG A 696 27.32 -29.28 12.19
C ARG A 696 27.39 -28.13 11.17
N GLU A 697 26.58 -27.10 11.33
CA GLU A 697 26.67 -25.86 10.53
C GLU A 697 28.02 -25.15 10.70
N LYS A 698 28.69 -25.36 11.86
CA LYS A 698 30.06 -24.87 12.13
C LYS A 698 31.16 -25.86 11.70
N GLY A 699 30.77 -26.94 11.03
CA GLY A 699 31.72 -27.94 10.48
C GLY A 699 32.19 -28.97 11.52
N ILE A 700 31.49 -29.16 12.62
CA ILE A 700 31.87 -30.06 13.72
C ILE A 700 30.77 -31.12 13.90
N GLU A 701 31.14 -32.38 13.97
CA GLU A 701 30.26 -33.49 14.33
C GLU A 701 30.34 -33.75 15.84
N LEU A 702 29.20 -33.68 16.54
CA LEU A 702 29.09 -33.98 17.97
C LEU A 702 28.53 -35.39 18.15
N GLU A 703 29.17 -36.20 18.98
CA GLU A 703 28.66 -37.49 19.43
C GLU A 703 28.55 -37.49 20.97
N VAL A 704 27.39 -37.79 21.51
CA VAL A 704 27.11 -37.78 22.94
C VAL A 704 27.01 -39.24 23.44
N SER A 705 27.82 -39.61 24.43
CA SER A 705 27.82 -40.96 24.98
C SER A 705 26.52 -41.30 25.76
N GLN A 706 26.20 -42.58 25.88
CA GLN A 706 25.01 -43.03 26.59
C GLN A 706 25.07 -42.64 28.10
N SER A 707 26.25 -42.65 28.70
CA SER A 707 26.49 -42.25 30.09
C SER A 707 26.08 -40.76 30.33
N VAL A 708 26.37 -39.87 29.40
CA VAL A 708 25.96 -38.46 29.42
C VAL A 708 24.45 -38.35 29.29
N ARG A 709 23.84 -39.09 28.37
CA ARG A 709 22.38 -39.09 28.18
C ARG A 709 21.64 -39.53 29.47
N ASP A 710 22.09 -40.62 30.08
CA ASP A 710 21.47 -41.11 31.30
C ASP A 710 21.65 -40.14 32.49
N SER A 711 22.81 -39.50 32.63
CA SER A 711 23.05 -38.46 33.61
C SER A 711 22.19 -37.21 33.40
N LEU A 712 21.97 -36.80 32.15
CA LEU A 712 21.10 -35.67 31.84
C LEU A 712 19.64 -35.96 32.22
N ILE A 713 19.19 -37.19 31.97
CA ILE A 713 17.83 -37.61 32.36
C ILE A 713 17.69 -37.60 33.88
N GLU A 714 18.65 -38.19 34.61
CA GLU A 714 18.62 -38.22 36.06
C GLU A 714 18.61 -36.83 36.68
N LYS A 715 19.44 -35.90 36.17
CA LYS A 715 19.49 -34.49 36.62
C LYS A 715 18.30 -33.66 36.14
N GLY A 716 17.73 -34.01 35.01
CA GLY A 716 16.60 -33.31 34.34
C GLY A 716 15.22 -33.89 34.67
N TYR A 717 15.12 -35.03 35.37
CA TYR A 717 13.86 -35.62 35.73
C TYR A 717 13.21 -34.87 36.93
N ASN A 718 12.03 -34.35 36.70
CA ASN A 718 11.22 -33.77 37.77
C ASN A 718 9.73 -33.90 37.47
N ASP A 719 9.04 -34.66 38.27
CA ASP A 719 7.60 -35.01 38.13
C ASP A 719 6.67 -33.77 38.10
N LYS A 720 7.14 -32.62 38.64
CA LYS A 720 6.36 -31.38 38.73
C LYS A 720 6.58 -30.42 37.55
N TYR A 721 7.77 -30.46 36.94
CA TYR A 721 8.21 -29.45 35.98
C TYR A 721 8.39 -29.99 34.55
N GLY A 722 8.10 -31.28 34.31
CA GLY A 722 8.17 -31.92 32.99
C GLY A 722 9.57 -31.83 32.36
N ALA A 723 9.63 -31.49 31.07
CA ALA A 723 10.87 -31.39 30.29
C ALA A 723 11.65 -30.07 30.49
N ARG A 724 11.15 -29.07 31.21
CA ARG A 724 11.89 -27.80 31.46
C ARG A 724 13.22 -27.95 32.15
N PRO A 725 13.34 -28.78 33.26
CA PRO A 725 14.62 -29.02 33.90
C PRO A 725 15.59 -29.73 32.96
N LEU A 726 15.11 -30.64 32.10
CA LEU A 726 15.91 -31.36 31.12
C LEU A 726 16.55 -30.39 30.09
N ARG A 727 15.78 -29.45 29.58
CA ARG A 727 16.31 -28.42 28.68
C ARG A 727 17.38 -27.56 29.34
N ARG A 728 17.19 -27.20 30.62
CA ARG A 728 18.21 -26.46 31.37
C ARG A 728 19.45 -27.30 31.63
N ALA A 729 19.30 -28.61 31.78
CA ALA A 729 20.45 -29.51 31.92
C ALA A 729 21.25 -29.62 30.61
N VAL A 730 20.56 -29.77 29.46
CA VAL A 730 21.21 -29.75 28.16
C VAL A 730 21.94 -28.42 27.96
N GLN A 731 21.30 -27.30 28.21
CA GLN A 731 21.91 -25.97 28.06
C GLN A 731 23.18 -25.86 28.92
N LYS A 732 23.05 -26.14 30.21
CA LYS A 732 24.14 -25.96 31.17
C LYS A 732 25.33 -26.92 30.96
N TYR A 733 25.05 -28.18 30.61
CA TYR A 733 26.08 -29.22 30.56
C TYR A 733 26.59 -29.53 29.16
N ILE A 734 25.87 -29.12 28.13
CA ILE A 734 26.27 -29.35 26.74
C ILE A 734 26.53 -28.03 26.01
N GLU A 735 25.54 -27.13 25.91
CA GLU A 735 25.69 -25.89 25.14
C GLU A 735 26.74 -24.96 25.73
N ASP A 736 26.74 -24.75 27.05
CA ASP A 736 27.72 -23.89 27.73
C ASP A 736 29.14 -24.47 27.60
N GLU A 737 29.34 -25.80 27.74
CA GLU A 737 30.65 -26.46 27.60
C GLU A 737 31.17 -26.37 26.13
N LEU A 738 30.26 -26.55 25.17
CA LEU A 738 30.59 -26.39 23.76
C LEU A 738 30.97 -24.94 23.44
N ALA A 739 30.23 -23.99 23.96
CA ALA A 739 30.48 -22.57 23.76
C ALA A 739 31.84 -22.14 24.34
N GLU A 740 32.16 -22.58 25.58
CA GLU A 740 33.48 -22.30 26.18
C GLU A 740 34.64 -22.88 25.39
N ASN A 741 34.53 -24.14 24.97
CA ASN A 741 35.61 -24.78 24.20
C ASN A 741 35.73 -24.18 22.76
N TYR A 742 34.64 -23.73 22.17
CA TYR A 742 34.65 -22.99 20.91
C TYR A 742 35.37 -21.65 21.07
N LEU A 743 35.02 -20.84 22.08
CA LEU A 743 35.68 -19.57 22.35
C LEU A 743 37.16 -19.68 22.70
N ARG A 744 37.57 -20.79 23.31
CA ARG A 744 38.99 -21.10 23.57
C ARG A 744 39.76 -21.58 22.38
N GLY A 745 39.10 -21.68 21.18
CA GLY A 745 39.75 -22.16 19.93
C GLY A 745 40.08 -23.63 19.91
N LYS A 746 39.60 -24.42 20.87
CA LYS A 746 39.90 -25.84 20.97
C LYS A 746 39.16 -26.70 19.96
N LEU A 747 38.03 -26.18 19.42
CA LEU A 747 37.13 -26.89 18.51
C LEU A 747 37.44 -26.67 17.02
N GLU A 748 38.15 -25.60 16.65
CA GLU A 748 38.48 -25.27 15.25
C GLU A 748 39.32 -26.28 14.51
N LYS A 749 40.01 -27.15 15.23
CA LYS A 749 40.91 -28.15 14.66
C LYS A 749 40.37 -29.59 14.68
N ARG A 750 39.12 -29.79 15.14
CA ARG A 750 38.58 -31.14 15.37
C ARG A 750 37.23 -31.31 14.67
N PRO A 751 37.14 -32.09 13.59
CA PRO A 751 35.91 -32.32 12.85
C PRO A 751 34.92 -33.23 13.61
N ARG A 752 35.36 -33.98 14.65
CA ARG A 752 34.53 -34.86 15.48
C ARG A 752 34.81 -34.65 16.95
N LEU A 753 33.76 -34.52 17.74
CA LEU A 753 33.79 -34.35 19.18
C LEU A 753 33.00 -35.47 19.85
N LEU A 754 33.63 -36.16 20.79
CA LEU A 754 32.93 -37.09 21.68
C LEU A 754 32.75 -36.46 23.05
N MET A 755 31.51 -36.43 23.53
CA MET A 755 31.18 -35.97 24.85
C MET A 755 30.93 -37.19 25.75
N ASP A 756 31.70 -37.34 26.82
CA ASP A 756 31.60 -38.43 27.77
C ASP A 756 31.64 -37.91 29.22
N MET A 757 31.44 -38.79 30.20
CA MET A 757 31.41 -38.45 31.64
C MET A 757 32.81 -38.46 32.23
N LYS A 758 33.18 -37.33 32.91
CA LYS A 758 34.38 -37.22 33.71
C LYS A 758 34.00 -36.59 35.07
N ASP A 759 34.38 -37.26 36.15
CA ASP A 759 34.12 -36.79 37.53
C ASP A 759 32.63 -36.43 37.80
N GLY A 760 31.69 -37.13 37.17
CA GLY A 760 30.27 -36.92 37.31
C GLY A 760 29.66 -35.72 36.52
N LEU A 761 30.47 -35.14 35.63
CA LEU A 761 30.06 -34.06 34.72
C LEU A 761 30.35 -34.45 33.27
N PRO A 762 29.50 -34.02 32.29
CA PRO A 762 29.78 -34.12 30.89
C PRO A 762 31.04 -33.33 30.51
N TRP A 763 31.94 -33.94 29.75
CA TRP A 763 33.20 -33.38 29.30
C TRP A 763 33.47 -33.75 27.87
N ILE A 764 34.09 -32.84 27.12
CA ILE A 764 34.57 -33.14 25.76
C ILE A 764 35.83 -33.97 25.85
N VAL A 765 35.79 -35.22 25.35
CA VAL A 765 36.96 -36.10 25.32
C VAL A 765 37.97 -35.54 24.30
N GLU A 766 39.18 -35.30 24.81
CA GLU A 766 40.31 -34.77 23.99
C GLU A 766 40.81 -35.76 22.94
#